data_f346be5e3b9d843f3d96407b8e1466eb
#
_entry.id   f346be5e3b9d843f3d96407b8e1466eb
#
_cell.length_a   1.000
_cell.length_b   1.000
_cell.length_c   1.000
_cell.angle_alpha   90.00
_cell.angle_beta   90.00
_cell.angle_gamma   90.00
#
_symmetry.space_group_name_H-M   'P 1'
#
loop_
_entity.id
_entity.type
_entity.pdbx_description
1 polymer ?
#
loop_
_entity_poly.entity_id
_entity_poly.type
_entity_poly.pdbx_seq_one_letter_code
_entity_poly.pdbx_strand_id
1 'polypeptide(L)'
;MGAWTLAFGGMLAQAVRLQISHPEAMVELGKKQRIRSTLLAPDRGDLVDRYGVPMAMSVREWRVVADPQAVTDAPGAGTKLSAVLSKGAPVQGLDPASLSTRLQRGNRYVILARGLDEATANATRKLKLDGVALEEEPRRVYPAGDLARSILGRVNRAEQTGVSGLEMRYEKSLEGKAGELLVERNGKGQQIPAGEQHEIAAKRGTSEILTLDRSFQYFAEGALARAIADSGAKSGIVAASDPETGDVLALANMRVTDTGEVVNSEHNAALVDVYEPGSVNKVITIAAALEDGVVGPQTTLVVPDRLQVADHKFKDDEDHPYMRWTPGDILAVSSNIGTIKIAQGLKSKRLETYLRAFGLGKTTGIEFPGESAGILPKYWTGTGKATVPIGQGLAVTALQMLSVYNTLANDGVRVPMRLVRGEIDPKGRQRELPVKDSVRVVSTKTANLLTGMMERVVAEGTGQKAAVVGYRIAGKTGTAQKANLKSLGYQKNAYIASFAGYFPAENPRVAIIVILDEPQTSIYGGVVAAPLFAEVARFAGQHYRIPPSTGTAVVLKDPSTATSDAVSSPEMRAVVKSGTWQRASIRRGALGSPAGDGGSTPPTAAASTAPVTITTEPAIATTAPATTAPSAATATGALRSTTGALTAPTTPSAPTVPARFPSASTATSPTAEGSDTAAATPTTVAAAVPKSTIPDISNRVRPILRARAIVRPRISATSPVTSPAASPVTSPVTSPPGSHEVAATPTGAVLAGAVSSGSNDSVRTATARPPTTSVEP
;
A
#
# COMPACT_ATOMS: atom_id res chain seq x y z
N MET A 1 52.24 68.62 29.30
CA MET A 1 51.17 69.16 28.45
C MET A 1 51.27 68.65 26.99
N GLY A 2 52.46 68.67 26.30
CA GLY A 2 52.56 68.28 24.90
C GLY A 2 52.19 66.84 24.53
N ALA A 3 52.36 65.85 25.43
CA ALA A 3 52.04 64.44 25.16
C ALA A 3 50.50 64.23 25.13
N TRP A 4 49.77 64.93 25.96
CA TRP A 4 48.30 64.83 26.00
C TRP A 4 47.61 65.51 24.81
N THR A 5 48.19 66.60 24.30
CA THR A 5 47.67 67.28 23.09
C THR A 5 47.91 66.42 21.84
N LEU A 6 49.04 65.74 21.74
CA LEU A 6 49.31 64.77 20.65
C LEU A 6 48.41 63.54 20.73
N ALA A 7 48.17 63.02 21.92
CA ALA A 7 47.25 61.89 22.11
C ALA A 7 45.79 62.27 21.76
N PHE A 8 45.30 63.44 22.21
CA PHE A 8 43.98 63.97 21.87
C PHE A 8 43.85 64.32 20.38
N GLY A 9 44.91 64.87 19.77
CA GLY A 9 44.98 65.13 18.33
C GLY A 9 44.90 63.84 17.50
N GLY A 10 45.61 62.81 17.97
CA GLY A 10 45.58 61.47 17.34
C GLY A 10 44.20 60.81 17.43
N MET A 11 43.55 60.90 18.61
CA MET A 11 42.16 60.37 18.77
C MET A 11 41.18 61.13 17.91
N LEU A 12 41.28 62.48 17.86
CA LEU A 12 40.42 63.30 17.01
C LEU A 12 40.62 62.99 15.51
N ALA A 13 41.86 62.87 15.08
CA ALA A 13 42.18 62.48 13.69
C ALA A 13 41.67 61.06 13.37
N GLN A 14 41.76 60.14 14.30
CA GLN A 14 41.25 58.79 14.14
C GLN A 14 39.72 58.80 14.12
N ALA A 15 39.06 59.57 14.97
CA ALA A 15 37.59 59.74 14.96
C ALA A 15 37.09 60.35 13.64
N VAL A 16 37.74 61.40 13.16
CA VAL A 16 37.45 62.02 11.88
C VAL A 16 37.70 61.06 10.71
N ARG A 17 38.79 60.28 10.75
CA ARG A 17 39.10 59.24 9.75
C ARG A 17 37.99 58.19 9.72
N LEU A 18 37.53 57.67 10.88
CA LEU A 18 36.48 56.68 10.95
C LEU A 18 35.12 57.19 10.46
N GLN A 19 34.80 58.48 10.72
CA GLN A 19 33.54 59.10 10.28
C GLN A 19 33.55 59.56 8.81
N ILE A 20 34.66 59.98 8.26
CA ILE A 20 34.74 60.57 6.93
C ILE A 20 35.23 59.57 5.88
N SER A 21 36.20 58.70 6.21
CA SER A 21 36.85 57.83 5.21
C SER A 21 36.09 56.53 4.90
N HIS A 22 35.25 56.04 5.85
CA HIS A 22 34.53 54.77 5.66
C HIS A 22 33.14 54.72 6.32
N PRO A 23 32.30 55.75 6.14
CA PRO A 23 30.98 55.76 6.75
C PRO A 23 30.09 54.61 6.25
N GLU A 24 30.18 54.25 4.97
CA GLU A 24 29.39 53.19 4.37
C GLU A 24 29.78 51.81 4.89
N ALA A 25 31.10 51.52 5.04
CA ALA A 25 31.57 50.26 5.58
C ALA A 25 31.18 50.04 7.05
N MET A 26 31.16 51.11 7.86
CA MET A 26 30.74 51.08 9.25
C MET A 26 29.25 50.91 9.40
N VAL A 27 28.47 51.58 8.55
CA VAL A 27 27.00 51.41 8.47
C VAL A 27 26.66 49.97 8.05
N GLU A 28 27.37 49.44 7.06
CA GLU A 28 27.18 48.06 6.61
C GLU A 28 27.56 47.06 7.67
N LEU A 29 28.67 47.21 8.38
CA LEU A 29 29.04 46.39 9.53
C LEU A 29 27.99 46.48 10.64
N GLY A 30 27.48 47.67 10.95
CA GLY A 30 26.39 47.87 11.92
C GLY A 30 25.09 47.20 11.49
N LYS A 31 24.74 47.28 10.19
CA LYS A 31 23.59 46.54 9.63
C LYS A 31 23.79 45.05 9.74
N LYS A 32 24.93 44.48 9.37
CA LYS A 32 25.24 43.03 9.49
C LYS A 32 25.16 42.52 10.92
N GLN A 33 25.47 43.36 11.93
CA GLN A 33 25.34 43.00 13.33
C GLN A 33 23.89 43.01 13.83
N ARG A 34 23.04 43.86 13.28
CA ARG A 34 21.65 44.06 13.70
C ARG A 34 20.63 43.26 12.89
N ILE A 35 20.91 43.00 11.61
CA ILE A 35 20.02 42.23 10.76
C ILE A 35 20.13 40.75 11.14
N ARG A 36 19.02 40.12 11.42
CA ARG A 36 18.89 38.69 11.63
C ARG A 36 18.00 38.08 10.56
N SER A 37 18.49 37.03 9.94
CA SER A 37 17.75 36.21 9.02
C SER A 37 17.02 35.09 9.77
N THR A 38 15.76 34.93 9.46
CA THR A 38 14.92 33.81 9.92
C THR A 38 14.37 33.09 8.68
N LEU A 39 14.64 31.80 8.56
CA LEU A 39 14.08 30.99 7.48
C LEU A 39 12.59 30.79 7.71
N LEU A 40 11.79 31.09 6.68
CA LEU A 40 10.37 30.82 6.64
C LEU A 40 10.16 29.43 6.03
N ALA A 41 9.68 28.48 6.82
CA ALA A 41 9.44 27.12 6.35
C ALA A 41 8.34 27.12 5.27
N PRO A 42 8.54 26.43 4.14
CA PRO A 42 7.51 26.29 3.13
C PRO A 42 6.45 25.28 3.56
N ASP A 43 5.23 25.47 3.08
CA ASP A 43 4.21 24.42 3.15
C ASP A 43 4.59 23.32 2.16
N ARG A 44 4.67 22.07 2.64
CA ARG A 44 4.91 20.90 1.81
C ARG A 44 3.69 20.63 0.92
N GLY A 45 3.90 20.29 -0.35
CA GLY A 45 2.84 19.93 -1.29
C GLY A 45 2.01 18.75 -0.76
N ASP A 46 0.73 18.69 -1.13
CA ASP A 46 -0.16 17.63 -0.69
C ASP A 46 0.00 16.36 -1.55
N LEU A 47 -0.35 15.22 -0.97
CA LEU A 47 -0.69 14.01 -1.71
C LEU A 47 -2.21 13.91 -1.71
N VAL A 48 -2.82 13.98 -2.89
CA VAL A 48 -4.28 13.89 -3.02
C VAL A 48 -4.66 12.63 -3.79
N ASP A 49 -5.83 12.07 -3.51
CA ASP A 49 -6.34 10.93 -4.26
C ASP A 49 -6.74 11.32 -5.70
N ARG A 50 -7.22 10.37 -6.49
CA ARG A 50 -7.61 10.60 -7.90
C ARG A 50 -8.73 11.63 -8.09
N TYR A 51 -9.44 12.00 -7.04
CA TYR A 51 -10.52 12.99 -7.02
C TYR A 51 -10.13 14.31 -6.35
N GLY A 52 -8.87 14.44 -5.94
CA GLY A 52 -8.37 15.64 -5.27
C GLY A 52 -8.62 15.67 -3.76
N VAL A 53 -9.05 14.54 -3.16
CA VAL A 53 -9.24 14.43 -1.70
C VAL A 53 -7.89 14.28 -1.01
N PRO A 54 -7.54 15.11 -0.01
CA PRO A 54 -6.26 15.02 0.67
C PRO A 54 -6.06 13.67 1.38
N MET A 55 -4.94 13.00 1.08
CA MET A 55 -4.44 11.82 1.76
C MET A 55 -3.27 12.16 2.70
N ALA A 56 -2.45 13.15 2.31
CA ALA A 56 -1.45 13.77 3.17
C ALA A 56 -1.40 15.26 2.86
N MET A 57 -1.42 16.10 3.90
CA MET A 57 -1.43 17.56 3.75
C MET A 57 -0.61 18.23 4.86
N SER A 58 -0.18 19.46 4.62
CA SER A 58 0.47 20.28 5.63
C SER A 58 -0.54 21.21 6.30
N VAL A 59 -0.54 21.23 7.62
CA VAL A 59 -1.27 22.20 8.42
C VAL A 59 -0.27 23.04 9.20
N ARG A 60 -0.61 24.31 9.46
CA ARG A 60 0.22 25.18 10.27
C ARG A 60 -0.16 25.02 11.74
N GLU A 61 0.84 24.82 12.54
CA GLU A 61 0.75 24.77 14.00
C GLU A 61 1.77 25.74 14.60
N TRP A 62 1.67 25.96 15.89
CA TRP A 62 2.61 26.81 16.61
C TRP A 62 3.58 25.98 17.43
N ARG A 63 4.82 26.45 17.56
CA ARG A 63 5.78 25.97 18.54
C ARG A 63 6.16 27.10 19.48
N VAL A 64 6.35 26.77 20.75
CA VAL A 64 6.86 27.68 21.76
C VAL A 64 8.37 27.52 21.80
N VAL A 65 9.07 28.61 21.60
CA VAL A 65 10.54 28.69 21.68
C VAL A 65 10.93 29.70 22.76
N ALA A 66 12.11 29.53 23.32
CA ALA A 66 12.65 30.51 24.25
C ALA A 66 14.14 30.77 24.00
N ASP A 67 14.59 31.99 24.29
CA ASP A 67 15.97 32.33 24.58
C ASP A 67 16.18 32.30 26.10
N PRO A 68 16.77 31.21 26.66
CA PRO A 68 16.95 31.09 28.11
C PRO A 68 17.74 32.24 28.72
N GLN A 69 18.62 32.90 27.97
CA GLN A 69 19.39 34.04 28.49
C GLN A 69 18.56 35.31 28.65
N ALA A 70 17.40 35.38 27.98
CA ALA A 70 16.48 36.51 28.10
C ALA A 70 15.34 36.27 29.09
N VAL A 71 15.24 35.07 29.68
CA VAL A 71 14.22 34.72 30.66
C VAL A 71 14.76 35.09 32.05
N THR A 72 14.13 36.06 32.71
CA THR A 72 14.56 36.55 34.06
C THR A 72 14.04 35.69 35.22
N ASP A 73 12.84 35.09 35.07
CA ASP A 73 12.18 34.24 36.05
C ASP A 73 11.79 32.91 35.41
N ALA A 74 12.73 31.97 35.35
CA ALA A 74 12.50 30.67 34.75
C ALA A 74 11.50 29.78 35.52
N PRO A 75 11.48 29.77 36.88
CA PRO A 75 10.47 29.01 37.64
C PRO A 75 9.04 29.54 37.43
N GLY A 76 8.85 30.87 37.51
CA GLY A 76 7.55 31.48 37.29
C GLY A 76 7.06 31.36 35.87
N ALA A 77 7.97 31.51 34.89
CA ALA A 77 7.67 31.27 33.46
C ALA A 77 7.29 29.80 33.21
N GLY A 78 8.02 28.86 33.80
CA GLY A 78 7.73 27.42 33.72
C GLY A 78 6.33 27.08 34.26
N THR A 79 5.95 27.65 35.40
CA THR A 79 4.63 27.46 35.98
C THR A 79 3.50 28.03 35.11
N LYS A 80 3.66 29.26 34.63
CA LYS A 80 2.67 29.90 33.74
C LYS A 80 2.52 29.18 32.42
N LEU A 81 3.62 28.76 31.82
CA LEU A 81 3.61 27.98 30.54
C LEU A 81 2.97 26.61 30.74
N SER A 82 3.31 25.89 31.84
CA SER A 82 2.70 24.60 32.15
C SER A 82 1.17 24.69 32.24
N ALA A 83 0.67 25.71 32.93
CA ALA A 83 -0.77 25.93 33.10
C ALA A 83 -1.54 26.13 31.79
N VAL A 84 -0.89 26.70 30.76
CA VAL A 84 -1.49 26.91 29.45
C VAL A 84 -1.26 25.71 28.55
N LEU A 85 -0.04 25.18 28.49
CA LEU A 85 0.37 24.12 27.55
C LEU A 85 -0.22 22.75 27.92
N SER A 86 -0.46 22.46 29.18
CA SER A 86 -1.07 21.21 29.62
C SER A 86 -2.53 21.06 29.18
N LYS A 87 -3.20 22.15 28.80
CA LYS A 87 -4.60 22.15 28.34
C LYS A 87 -4.75 21.87 26.84
N GLY A 88 -3.72 22.04 26.03
CA GLY A 88 -3.84 22.02 24.57
C GLY A 88 -2.82 21.16 23.82
N ALA A 89 -1.86 20.53 24.49
CA ALA A 89 -0.86 19.70 23.82
C ALA A 89 -0.67 18.35 24.51
N PRO A 90 -0.82 17.22 23.83
CA PRO A 90 -0.59 15.89 24.39
C PRO A 90 0.91 15.55 24.46
N VAL A 91 1.73 16.35 25.14
CA VAL A 91 3.19 16.17 25.17
C VAL A 91 3.68 15.94 26.61
N GLN A 92 4.42 14.85 26.84
CA GLN A 92 5.13 14.60 28.08
C GLN A 92 6.22 15.67 28.30
N GLY A 93 6.47 16.05 29.57
CA GLY A 93 7.52 17.00 29.94
C GLY A 93 7.12 18.48 29.88
N LEU A 94 5.83 18.76 29.95
CA LEU A 94 5.28 20.11 30.09
C LEU A 94 4.98 20.49 31.59
N ASP A 95 5.51 19.72 32.51
CA ASP A 95 5.44 20.06 33.93
C ASP A 95 6.30 21.29 34.24
N PRO A 96 5.96 22.07 35.32
CA PRO A 96 6.64 23.31 35.67
C PRO A 96 8.15 23.15 35.86
N ALA A 97 8.59 22.05 36.46
CA ALA A 97 10.00 21.79 36.77
C ALA A 97 10.82 21.52 35.50
N SER A 98 10.29 20.68 34.63
CA SER A 98 10.90 20.38 33.31
C SER A 98 11.03 21.63 32.45
N LEU A 99 9.99 22.45 32.37
CA LEU A 99 10.01 23.71 31.64
C LEU A 99 11.02 24.71 32.23
N SER A 100 11.03 24.85 33.58
CA SER A 100 11.99 25.70 34.31
C SER A 100 13.44 25.26 34.00
N THR A 101 13.73 23.96 34.07
CA THR A 101 15.07 23.41 33.78
C THR A 101 15.47 23.72 32.35
N ARG A 102 14.55 23.64 31.39
CA ARG A 102 14.84 23.95 29.98
C ARG A 102 15.06 25.46 29.76
N LEU A 103 14.38 26.31 30.52
CA LEU A 103 14.54 27.77 30.50
C LEU A 103 15.81 28.27 31.22
N GLN A 104 16.51 27.40 31.97
CA GLN A 104 17.78 27.73 32.64
C GLN A 104 19.01 27.25 31.85
N ARG A 105 18.84 26.69 30.65
CA ARG A 105 19.96 26.23 29.84
C ARG A 105 20.81 27.40 29.33
N GLY A 106 22.11 27.17 29.14
CA GLY A 106 23.02 28.21 28.68
C GLY A 106 22.94 28.59 27.19
N ASN A 107 22.13 27.87 26.40
CA ASN A 107 21.91 28.15 24.98
C ASN A 107 20.92 29.33 24.77
N ARG A 108 20.96 29.93 23.58
CA ARG A 108 20.08 31.05 23.24
C ARG A 108 18.81 30.64 22.49
N TYR A 109 18.60 29.34 22.29
CA TYR A 109 17.41 28.83 21.63
C TYR A 109 17.04 27.46 22.18
N VAL A 110 15.82 27.32 22.64
CA VAL A 110 15.25 26.06 23.12
C VAL A 110 13.78 25.96 22.69
N ILE A 111 13.38 24.82 22.15
CA ILE A 111 11.97 24.55 21.84
C ILE A 111 11.33 23.96 23.08
N LEU A 112 10.31 24.61 23.60
CA LEU A 112 9.59 24.22 24.83
C LEU A 112 8.41 23.28 24.53
N ALA A 113 7.64 23.59 23.49
CA ALA A 113 6.49 22.79 23.05
C ALA A 113 6.29 22.93 21.54
N ARG A 114 5.67 21.91 20.92
CA ARG A 114 5.31 21.89 19.50
C ARG A 114 3.86 21.44 19.35
N GLY A 115 3.24 21.77 18.22
CA GLY A 115 1.92 21.26 17.85
C GLY A 115 0.80 21.97 18.63
N LEU A 116 0.95 23.28 18.85
CA LEU A 116 -0.07 24.06 19.49
C LEU A 116 -1.07 24.56 18.44
N ASP A 117 -2.34 24.47 18.79
CA ASP A 117 -3.40 25.13 18.05
C ASP A 117 -3.38 26.66 18.27
N GLU A 118 -4.09 27.39 17.44
CA GLU A 118 -4.17 28.85 17.49
C GLU A 118 -4.68 29.37 18.84
N ALA A 119 -5.61 28.66 19.49
CA ALA A 119 -6.17 29.03 20.78
C ALA A 119 -5.10 28.97 21.89
N THR A 120 -4.34 27.87 21.95
CA THR A 120 -3.24 27.68 22.91
C THR A 120 -2.08 28.63 22.62
N ALA A 121 -1.76 28.86 21.36
CA ALA A 121 -0.75 29.85 20.96
C ALA A 121 -1.14 31.26 21.42
N ASN A 122 -2.39 31.65 21.20
CA ASN A 122 -2.90 32.95 21.65
C ASN A 122 -2.91 33.07 23.18
N ALA A 123 -3.26 32.00 23.91
CA ALA A 123 -3.17 31.97 25.36
C ALA A 123 -1.72 32.14 25.85
N THR A 124 -0.77 31.46 25.18
CA THR A 124 0.67 31.59 25.45
C THR A 124 1.17 33.00 25.18
N ARG A 125 0.76 33.62 24.05
CA ARG A 125 1.14 35.01 23.68
C ARG A 125 0.66 36.03 24.73
N LYS A 126 -0.52 35.80 25.32
CA LYS A 126 -1.08 36.65 26.37
C LYS A 126 -0.28 36.65 27.68
N LEU A 127 0.54 35.62 27.94
CA LEU A 127 1.41 35.56 29.10
C LEU A 127 2.52 36.62 29.10
N LYS A 128 2.88 37.18 27.95
CA LYS A 128 3.90 38.21 27.73
C LYS A 128 5.22 37.92 28.50
N LEU A 129 5.71 36.67 28.39
CA LEU A 129 6.94 36.22 29.04
C LEU A 129 8.15 36.70 28.29
N ASP A 130 9.13 37.32 28.99
CA ASP A 130 10.38 37.73 28.40
C ASP A 130 11.17 36.51 27.95
N GLY A 131 11.78 36.59 26.76
CA GLY A 131 12.57 35.53 26.17
C GLY A 131 11.74 34.36 25.61
N VAL A 132 10.40 34.38 25.68
CA VAL A 132 9.53 33.36 25.09
C VAL A 132 8.88 33.89 23.83
N ALA A 133 8.92 33.14 22.76
CA ALA A 133 8.31 33.47 21.47
C ALA A 133 7.50 32.28 20.90
N LEU A 134 6.61 32.61 19.98
CA LEU A 134 5.85 31.65 19.18
C LEU A 134 6.33 31.70 17.75
N GLU A 135 6.59 30.55 17.18
CA GLU A 135 6.96 30.39 15.78
C GLU A 135 5.97 29.47 15.08
N GLU A 136 5.57 29.81 13.86
CA GLU A 136 4.79 28.89 13.03
C GLU A 136 5.65 27.72 12.57
N GLU A 137 5.08 26.50 12.61
CA GLU A 137 5.73 25.29 12.16
C GLU A 137 4.76 24.47 11.30
N PRO A 138 5.11 24.12 10.05
CA PRO A 138 4.27 23.22 9.28
C PRO A 138 4.32 21.82 9.88
N ARG A 139 3.15 21.16 9.98
CA ARG A 139 3.00 19.77 10.39
C ARG A 139 2.36 18.95 9.30
N ARG A 140 2.98 17.82 8.97
CA ARG A 140 2.39 16.84 8.07
C ARG A 140 1.29 16.05 8.76
N VAL A 141 0.10 16.03 8.16
CA VAL A 141 -1.09 15.34 8.65
C VAL A 141 -1.59 14.37 7.59
N TYR A 142 -2.03 13.22 8.04
CA TYR A 142 -2.67 12.18 7.24
C TYR A 142 -4.13 12.08 7.68
N PRO A 143 -5.08 12.76 6.97
CA PRO A 143 -6.46 12.91 7.45
C PRO A 143 -7.22 11.60 7.65
N ALA A 144 -6.81 10.54 6.94
CA ALA A 144 -7.38 9.20 7.06
C ALA A 144 -6.58 8.26 7.99
N GLY A 145 -5.70 8.82 8.85
CA GLY A 145 -4.86 8.04 9.75
C GLY A 145 -3.86 7.15 9.01
N ASP A 146 -3.93 5.85 9.24
CA ASP A 146 -3.00 4.88 8.65
C ASP A 146 -3.43 4.32 7.29
N LEU A 147 -4.49 4.88 6.68
CA LEU A 147 -4.93 4.48 5.34
C LEU A 147 -3.80 4.65 4.31
N ALA A 148 -3.57 3.62 3.49
CA ALA A 148 -2.49 3.56 2.49
C ALA A 148 -1.08 3.81 3.05
N ARG A 149 -0.86 3.44 4.31
CA ARG A 149 0.37 3.73 5.07
C ARG A 149 1.64 3.32 4.35
N SER A 150 1.66 2.11 3.80
CA SER A 150 2.80 1.56 3.07
C SER A 150 3.09 2.29 1.75
N ILE A 151 2.12 3.04 1.22
CA ILE A 151 2.24 3.78 -0.04
C ILE A 151 2.65 5.22 0.23
N LEU A 152 1.88 5.94 1.05
CA LEU A 152 2.14 7.35 1.36
C LEU A 152 3.51 7.52 2.02
N GLY A 153 3.82 6.66 2.98
CA GLY A 153 5.06 6.74 3.75
C GLY A 153 4.96 7.73 4.90
N ARG A 154 6.11 8.24 5.34
CA ARG A 154 6.24 9.16 6.48
C ARG A 154 7.18 10.33 6.18
N VAL A 155 6.96 11.41 6.93
CA VAL A 155 7.85 12.58 7.00
C VAL A 155 8.52 12.61 8.37
N ASN A 156 9.83 12.89 8.40
CA ASN A 156 10.55 13.20 9.64
C ASN A 156 10.03 14.53 10.18
N ARG A 157 9.46 14.52 11.37
CA ARG A 157 8.83 15.71 11.97
C ARG A 157 9.86 16.85 12.23
N ALA A 158 11.10 16.50 12.58
CA ALA A 158 12.10 17.50 12.92
C ALA A 158 12.65 18.21 11.68
N GLU A 159 12.88 17.46 10.61
CA GLU A 159 13.51 17.93 9.38
C GLU A 159 12.50 18.25 8.28
N GLN A 160 11.23 17.84 8.45
CA GLN A 160 10.16 17.94 7.46
C GLN A 160 10.48 17.22 6.13
N THR A 161 11.38 16.23 6.18
CA THR A 161 11.83 15.44 5.02
C THR A 161 11.08 14.11 4.90
N GLY A 162 10.76 13.67 3.70
CA GLY A 162 10.16 12.36 3.44
C GLY A 162 11.16 11.22 3.68
N VAL A 163 10.81 10.26 4.54
CA VAL A 163 11.70 9.14 4.92
C VAL A 163 11.27 7.80 4.36
N SER A 164 10.07 7.69 3.82
CA SER A 164 9.57 6.46 3.19
C SER A 164 8.45 6.74 2.18
N GLY A 165 8.11 5.76 1.36
CA GLY A 165 6.98 5.80 0.45
C GLY A 165 7.03 6.93 -0.59
N LEU A 166 5.86 7.43 -0.97
CA LEU A 166 5.74 8.55 -1.92
C LEU A 166 6.27 9.86 -1.34
N GLU A 167 6.18 10.07 -0.01
CA GLU A 167 6.80 11.23 0.64
C GLU A 167 8.29 11.31 0.34
N MET A 168 9.02 10.18 0.39
CA MET A 168 10.44 10.12 0.06
C MET A 168 10.67 10.19 -1.46
N ARG A 169 9.83 9.50 -2.26
CA ARG A 169 10.00 9.46 -3.71
C ARG A 169 9.86 10.84 -4.34
N TYR A 170 8.90 11.62 -3.88
CA TYR A 170 8.57 12.95 -4.41
C TYR A 170 9.08 14.09 -3.52
N GLU A 171 10.09 13.83 -2.66
CA GLU A 171 10.65 14.84 -1.76
C GLU A 171 10.93 16.17 -2.43
N LYS A 172 11.66 16.14 -3.57
CA LYS A 172 12.07 17.35 -4.29
C LYS A 172 10.93 18.21 -4.83
N SER A 173 9.79 17.59 -5.18
CA SER A 173 8.61 18.31 -5.64
C SER A 173 7.75 18.79 -4.47
N LEU A 174 7.67 17.98 -3.41
CA LEU A 174 6.84 18.22 -2.25
C LEU A 174 7.44 19.25 -1.28
N GLU A 175 8.76 19.30 -1.08
CA GLU A 175 9.42 20.10 -0.02
C GLU A 175 9.18 21.61 -0.13
N GLY A 176 8.97 22.12 -1.36
CA GLY A 176 8.84 23.56 -1.61
C GLY A 176 10.17 24.31 -1.54
N LYS A 177 10.10 25.64 -1.37
CA LYS A 177 11.28 26.49 -1.22
C LYS A 177 11.12 27.40 -0.02
N ALA A 178 12.07 27.35 0.89
CA ALA A 178 12.09 28.22 2.05
C ALA A 178 12.11 29.69 1.64
N GLY A 179 11.41 30.50 2.40
CA GLY A 179 11.51 31.94 2.37
C GLY A 179 12.53 32.44 3.39
N GLU A 180 12.71 33.75 3.44
CA GLU A 180 13.62 34.40 4.35
C GLU A 180 13.00 35.69 4.88
N LEU A 181 13.05 35.88 6.19
CA LEU A 181 12.62 37.11 6.85
C LEU A 181 13.85 37.76 7.46
N LEU A 182 14.27 38.88 6.88
CA LEU A 182 15.33 39.72 7.40
C LEU A 182 14.71 40.81 8.27
N VAL A 183 15.11 40.85 9.54
CA VAL A 183 14.61 41.88 10.47
C VAL A 183 15.78 42.51 11.24
N GLU A 184 15.71 43.81 11.42
CA GLU A 184 16.65 44.55 12.28
C GLU A 184 16.24 44.40 13.74
N ARG A 185 17.20 43.95 14.58
CA ARG A 185 17.00 43.72 16.01
C ARG A 185 17.96 44.58 16.83
N ASN A 186 17.50 45.02 18.01
CA ASN A 186 18.36 45.74 18.96
C ASN A 186 19.32 44.80 19.67
N GLY A 187 20.21 45.34 20.49
CA GLY A 187 21.19 44.56 21.30
C GLY A 187 20.56 43.57 22.28
N LYS A 188 19.28 43.69 22.60
CA LYS A 188 18.49 42.74 23.42
C LYS A 188 17.76 41.71 22.57
N GLY A 189 17.94 41.71 21.23
CA GLY A 189 17.29 40.75 20.34
C GLY A 189 15.84 41.10 19.97
N GLN A 190 15.29 42.22 20.40
CA GLN A 190 13.93 42.68 20.08
C GLN A 190 13.93 43.35 18.71
N GLN A 191 12.89 43.11 17.93
CA GLN A 191 12.70 43.77 16.63
C GLN A 191 12.57 45.26 16.80
N ILE A 192 13.24 46.02 15.96
CA ILE A 192 13.12 47.48 15.90
C ILE A 192 11.92 47.82 15.02
N PRO A 193 10.83 48.41 15.53
CA PRO A 193 9.58 48.65 14.76
C PRO A 193 9.77 49.46 13.47
N ALA A 194 10.72 50.39 13.47
CA ALA A 194 11.06 51.22 12.30
C ALA A 194 12.35 50.76 11.60
N GLY A 195 12.88 49.59 11.97
CA GLY A 195 14.07 49.02 11.38
C GLY A 195 13.83 48.42 10.00
N GLU A 196 14.90 48.08 9.34
CA GLU A 196 14.88 47.41 8.03
C GLU A 196 14.21 46.05 8.15
N GLN A 197 13.17 45.80 7.30
CA GLN A 197 12.51 44.50 7.21
C GLN A 197 12.38 44.17 5.73
N HIS A 198 12.85 42.96 5.40
CA HIS A 198 12.71 42.40 4.06
C HIS A 198 12.22 40.95 4.16
N GLU A 199 11.12 40.64 3.46
CA GLU A 199 10.55 39.32 3.44
C GLU A 199 10.62 38.72 2.02
N ILE A 200 11.23 37.58 1.90
CA ILE A 200 11.12 36.71 0.75
C ILE A 200 10.15 35.56 1.15
N ALA A 201 8.94 35.62 0.61
CA ALA A 201 7.92 34.64 0.96
C ALA A 201 8.35 33.21 0.60
N ALA A 202 8.07 32.26 1.48
CA ALA A 202 8.23 30.85 1.21
C ALA A 202 7.33 30.41 0.04
N LYS A 203 7.80 29.48 -0.78
CA LYS A 203 7.01 28.92 -1.89
C LYS A 203 6.60 27.50 -1.53
N ARG A 204 5.31 27.25 -1.53
CA ARG A 204 4.74 25.90 -1.33
C ARG A 204 5.30 24.90 -2.32
N GLY A 205 5.41 23.63 -1.93
CA GLY A 205 5.75 22.53 -2.83
C GLY A 205 4.64 22.20 -3.82
N THR A 206 5.01 21.49 -4.87
CA THR A 206 4.06 20.91 -5.83
C THR A 206 3.34 19.75 -5.16
N SER A 207 2.03 19.66 -5.34
CA SER A 207 1.23 18.53 -4.84
C SER A 207 1.11 17.44 -5.91
N GLU A 208 1.02 16.18 -5.49
CA GLU A 208 0.91 15.03 -6.39
C GLU A 208 -0.53 14.48 -6.37
N ILE A 209 -1.10 14.27 -7.58
CA ILE A 209 -2.41 13.62 -7.75
C ILE A 209 -2.16 12.14 -7.93
N LEU A 210 -2.60 11.35 -6.96
CA LEU A 210 -2.45 9.91 -6.97
C LEU A 210 -3.49 9.24 -7.88
N THR A 211 -3.19 8.01 -8.29
CA THR A 211 -4.16 7.14 -8.96
C THR A 211 -5.10 6.44 -7.98
N LEU A 212 -4.70 6.38 -6.69
CA LEU A 212 -5.48 5.77 -5.63
C LEU A 212 -6.85 6.41 -5.48
N ASP A 213 -7.86 5.58 -5.27
CA ASP A 213 -9.19 5.97 -4.84
C ASP A 213 -9.29 5.72 -3.33
N ARG A 214 -9.41 6.80 -2.56
CA ARG A 214 -9.44 6.74 -1.09
C ARG A 214 -10.53 5.81 -0.56
N SER A 215 -11.71 5.83 -1.17
CA SER A 215 -12.86 5.01 -0.73
C SER A 215 -12.63 3.54 -1.04
N PHE A 216 -12.09 3.25 -2.23
CA PHE A 216 -11.76 1.89 -2.62
C PHE A 216 -10.60 1.32 -1.79
N GLN A 217 -9.57 2.13 -1.51
CA GLN A 217 -8.46 1.76 -0.62
C GLN A 217 -8.96 1.39 0.78
N TYR A 218 -9.84 2.23 1.36
CA TYR A 218 -10.43 1.98 2.67
C TYR A 218 -11.22 0.68 2.71
N PHE A 219 -12.04 0.43 1.68
CA PHE A 219 -12.79 -0.81 1.56
C PHE A 219 -11.86 -2.02 1.42
N ALA A 220 -10.85 -1.93 0.57
CA ALA A 220 -9.89 -3.01 0.32
C ALA A 220 -9.11 -3.39 1.59
N GLU A 221 -8.66 -2.39 2.39
CA GLU A 221 -8.01 -2.64 3.69
C GLU A 221 -8.97 -3.32 4.67
N GLY A 222 -10.21 -2.84 4.78
CA GLY A 222 -11.19 -3.43 5.67
C GLY A 222 -11.57 -4.87 5.29
N ALA A 223 -11.74 -5.15 3.99
CA ALA A 223 -12.00 -6.49 3.49
C ALA A 223 -10.81 -7.44 3.73
N LEU A 224 -9.59 -6.95 3.48
CA LEU A 224 -8.36 -7.71 3.71
C LEU A 224 -8.16 -8.03 5.19
N ALA A 225 -8.43 -7.08 6.08
CA ALA A 225 -8.33 -7.29 7.53
C ALA A 225 -9.24 -8.43 8.00
N ARG A 226 -10.51 -8.45 7.53
CA ARG A 226 -11.45 -9.53 7.81
C ARG A 226 -10.94 -10.88 7.27
N ALA A 227 -10.49 -10.90 6.01
CA ALA A 227 -10.00 -12.13 5.40
C ALA A 227 -8.76 -12.69 6.09
N ILE A 228 -7.86 -11.84 6.59
CA ILE A 228 -6.71 -12.26 7.42
C ILE A 228 -7.19 -12.88 8.72
N ALA A 229 -8.11 -12.23 9.43
CA ALA A 229 -8.67 -12.72 10.68
C ALA A 229 -9.41 -14.06 10.48
N ASP A 230 -10.29 -14.16 9.46
CA ASP A 230 -11.10 -15.36 9.17
C ASP A 230 -10.24 -16.55 8.70
N SER A 231 -9.18 -16.28 7.97
CA SER A 231 -8.28 -17.33 7.46
C SER A 231 -7.16 -17.69 8.43
N GLY A 232 -6.90 -16.88 9.44
CA GLY A 232 -5.72 -17.02 10.31
C GLY A 232 -4.41 -16.75 9.58
N ALA A 233 -4.42 -15.98 8.49
CA ALA A 233 -3.23 -15.63 7.73
C ALA A 233 -2.31 -14.69 8.52
N LYS A 234 -1.00 -14.74 8.29
CA LYS A 234 -0.03 -13.85 8.93
C LYS A 234 -0.03 -12.45 8.34
N SER A 235 -0.31 -12.35 7.05
CA SER A 235 -0.37 -11.10 6.31
C SER A 235 -1.17 -11.28 5.03
N GLY A 236 -1.45 -10.18 4.34
CA GLY A 236 -2.13 -10.25 3.06
C GLY A 236 -1.96 -8.98 2.23
N ILE A 237 -2.33 -9.11 0.97
CA ILE A 237 -2.26 -8.06 -0.04
C ILE A 237 -3.55 -8.08 -0.86
N VAL A 238 -4.11 -6.90 -1.10
CA VAL A 238 -5.09 -6.65 -2.16
C VAL A 238 -4.58 -5.52 -3.03
N ALA A 239 -4.41 -5.78 -4.32
CA ALA A 239 -4.08 -4.73 -5.28
C ALA A 239 -5.08 -4.73 -6.42
N ALA A 240 -5.51 -3.54 -6.84
CA ALA A 240 -6.46 -3.34 -7.93
C ALA A 240 -5.96 -2.25 -8.88
N SER A 241 -6.16 -2.43 -10.18
CA SER A 241 -5.73 -1.50 -11.21
C SER A 241 -6.74 -1.37 -12.35
N ASP A 242 -6.68 -0.24 -13.04
CA ASP A 242 -7.35 0.00 -14.31
C ASP A 242 -6.51 -0.61 -15.43
N PRO A 243 -7.05 -1.56 -16.23
CA PRO A 243 -6.30 -2.21 -17.30
C PRO A 243 -5.85 -1.29 -18.43
N GLU A 244 -6.63 -0.28 -18.74
CA GLU A 244 -6.37 0.62 -19.88
C GLU A 244 -5.24 1.62 -19.56
N THR A 245 -5.20 2.13 -18.34
CA THR A 245 -4.28 3.23 -17.95
C THR A 245 -3.10 2.77 -17.11
N GLY A 246 -3.16 1.57 -16.51
CA GLY A 246 -2.18 1.10 -15.53
C GLY A 246 -2.28 1.82 -14.18
N ASP A 247 -3.32 2.63 -13.96
CA ASP A 247 -3.58 3.31 -12.69
C ASP A 247 -3.82 2.28 -11.57
N VAL A 248 -3.03 2.33 -10.51
CA VAL A 248 -3.29 1.56 -9.30
C VAL A 248 -4.40 2.25 -8.51
N LEU A 249 -5.55 1.59 -8.40
CA LEU A 249 -6.76 2.12 -7.77
C LEU A 249 -6.78 1.89 -6.26
N ALA A 250 -6.25 0.75 -5.83
CA ALA A 250 -6.06 0.38 -4.43
C ALA A 250 -4.86 -0.55 -4.29
N LEU A 251 -4.15 -0.45 -3.16
CA LEU A 251 -3.00 -1.30 -2.82
C LEU A 251 -2.92 -1.45 -1.31
N ALA A 252 -3.64 -2.42 -0.78
CA ALA A 252 -3.68 -2.73 0.64
C ALA A 252 -2.59 -3.74 1.01
N ASN A 253 -1.83 -3.43 2.06
CA ASN A 253 -0.85 -4.32 2.65
C ASN A 253 -1.11 -4.38 4.15
N MET A 254 -1.47 -5.55 4.69
CA MET A 254 -1.77 -5.72 6.10
C MET A 254 -1.02 -6.90 6.69
N ARG A 255 -0.76 -6.84 7.97
CA ARG A 255 -0.07 -7.90 8.72
C ARG A 255 -0.65 -8.06 10.11
N VAL A 256 -0.44 -9.24 10.69
CA VAL A 256 -0.72 -9.50 12.09
C VAL A 256 0.49 -9.06 12.93
N THR A 257 0.23 -8.34 14.01
CA THR A 257 1.26 -7.95 15.00
C THR A 257 1.58 -9.12 15.93
N ASP A 258 2.64 -9.00 16.72
CA ASP A 258 2.99 -9.97 17.77
C ASP A 258 1.89 -10.10 18.84
N THR A 259 1.03 -9.10 18.96
CA THR A 259 -0.15 -9.11 19.85
C THR A 259 -1.39 -9.72 19.22
N GLY A 260 -1.33 -10.14 17.95
CA GLY A 260 -2.44 -10.76 17.22
C GLY A 260 -3.39 -9.76 16.54
N GLU A 261 -3.08 -8.47 16.56
CA GLU A 261 -3.90 -7.43 15.92
C GLU A 261 -3.56 -7.32 14.43
N VAL A 262 -4.57 -7.18 13.57
CA VAL A 262 -4.39 -6.93 12.14
C VAL A 262 -4.26 -5.43 11.88
N VAL A 263 -3.11 -5.01 11.39
CA VAL A 263 -2.78 -3.59 11.18
C VAL A 263 -2.29 -3.32 9.75
N ASN A 264 -2.42 -2.08 9.30
CA ASN A 264 -1.78 -1.62 8.07
C ASN A 264 -0.25 -1.74 8.19
N SER A 265 0.37 -2.38 7.22
CA SER A 265 1.82 -2.54 7.17
C SER A 265 2.48 -1.21 6.75
N GLU A 266 3.61 -0.89 7.38
CA GLU A 266 4.48 0.19 6.88
C GLU A 266 5.35 -0.29 5.71
N HIS A 267 5.61 -1.60 5.66
CA HIS A 267 6.33 -2.25 4.58
C HIS A 267 5.37 -2.53 3.42
N ASN A 268 5.76 -2.14 2.21
CA ASN A 268 4.96 -2.37 1.02
C ASN A 268 5.30 -3.72 0.39
N ALA A 269 4.76 -4.79 0.99
CA ALA A 269 4.97 -6.17 0.55
C ALA A 269 4.58 -6.39 -0.92
N ALA A 270 3.55 -5.68 -1.41
CA ALA A 270 3.08 -5.80 -2.79
C ALA A 270 4.12 -5.40 -3.84
N LEU A 271 5.06 -4.52 -3.48
CA LEU A 271 6.09 -3.99 -4.38
C LEU A 271 7.49 -4.53 -4.10
N VAL A 272 7.76 -4.90 -2.83
CA VAL A 272 9.12 -5.22 -2.38
C VAL A 272 9.32 -6.72 -2.19
N ASP A 273 8.32 -7.42 -1.63
CA ASP A 273 8.44 -8.83 -1.35
C ASP A 273 8.18 -9.67 -2.58
N VAL A 274 8.95 -10.74 -2.70
CA VAL A 274 8.84 -11.67 -3.82
C VAL A 274 8.40 -13.05 -3.35
N TYR A 275 7.56 -13.68 -4.15
CA TYR A 275 7.05 -15.02 -3.89
C TYR A 275 6.99 -15.84 -5.18
N GLU A 276 6.99 -17.15 -5.09
CA GLU A 276 6.72 -18.01 -6.24
C GLU A 276 5.22 -17.95 -6.57
N PRO A 277 4.84 -17.49 -7.78
CA PRO A 277 3.42 -17.24 -8.09
C PRO A 277 2.58 -18.52 -8.17
N GLY A 278 3.20 -19.67 -8.40
CA GLY A 278 2.48 -20.93 -8.58
C GLY A 278 1.49 -20.85 -9.75
N SER A 279 0.30 -21.42 -9.55
CA SER A 279 -0.69 -21.62 -10.62
C SER A 279 -1.22 -20.34 -11.28
N VAL A 280 -1.11 -19.15 -10.66
CA VAL A 280 -1.48 -17.90 -11.33
C VAL A 280 -0.53 -17.55 -12.50
N ASN A 281 0.67 -18.14 -12.53
CA ASN A 281 1.61 -18.01 -13.64
C ASN A 281 1.22 -18.81 -14.90
N LYS A 282 0.39 -19.85 -14.77
CA LYS A 282 0.02 -20.75 -15.87
C LYS A 282 -0.60 -20.01 -17.06
N VAL A 283 -1.25 -18.87 -16.80
CA VAL A 283 -1.82 -18.00 -17.84
C VAL A 283 -0.74 -17.52 -18.84
N ILE A 284 0.50 -17.24 -18.39
CA ILE A 284 1.60 -16.84 -19.27
C ILE A 284 2.03 -18.01 -20.18
N THR A 285 2.13 -19.19 -19.59
CA THR A 285 2.53 -20.40 -20.34
C THR A 285 1.52 -20.75 -21.44
N ILE A 286 0.23 -20.69 -21.09
CA ILE A 286 -0.85 -20.99 -22.05
C ILE A 286 -0.97 -19.87 -23.08
N ALA A 287 -0.84 -18.59 -22.68
CA ALA A 287 -0.81 -17.47 -23.61
C ALA A 287 0.31 -17.63 -24.65
N ALA A 288 1.53 -17.95 -24.20
CA ALA A 288 2.68 -18.17 -25.08
C ALA A 288 2.44 -19.32 -26.08
N ALA A 289 1.85 -20.41 -25.60
CA ALA A 289 1.58 -21.57 -26.44
C ALA A 289 0.45 -21.32 -27.46
N LEU A 290 -0.56 -20.55 -27.12
CA LEU A 290 -1.62 -20.10 -28.01
C LEU A 290 -1.09 -19.12 -29.06
N GLU A 291 -0.28 -18.15 -28.64
CA GLU A 291 0.27 -17.11 -29.52
C GLU A 291 1.24 -17.70 -30.57
N ASP A 292 2.07 -18.66 -30.16
CA ASP A 292 3.00 -19.35 -31.06
C ASP A 292 2.33 -20.51 -31.86
N GLY A 293 1.02 -20.76 -31.63
CA GLY A 293 0.30 -21.82 -32.34
C GLY A 293 0.71 -23.25 -31.95
N VAL A 294 1.39 -23.42 -30.79
CA VAL A 294 1.78 -24.74 -30.24
C VAL A 294 0.55 -25.54 -29.86
N VAL A 295 -0.46 -24.86 -29.34
CA VAL A 295 -1.80 -25.40 -29.03
C VAL A 295 -2.87 -24.45 -29.53
N GLY A 296 -3.99 -24.99 -29.98
CA GLY A 296 -5.23 -24.24 -30.22
C GLY A 296 -6.22 -24.47 -29.07
N PRO A 297 -7.32 -23.72 -29.02
CA PRO A 297 -8.32 -23.84 -27.95
C PRO A 297 -8.97 -25.24 -27.84
N GLN A 298 -9.00 -26.00 -28.95
CA GLN A 298 -9.56 -27.33 -29.04
C GLN A 298 -8.49 -28.45 -29.09
N THR A 299 -7.22 -28.11 -28.96
CA THR A 299 -6.12 -29.10 -28.94
C THR A 299 -6.28 -29.99 -27.73
N THR A 300 -6.43 -31.28 -27.92
CA THR A 300 -6.56 -32.27 -26.84
C THR A 300 -5.21 -32.87 -26.48
N LEU A 301 -4.83 -32.77 -25.20
CA LEU A 301 -3.61 -33.38 -24.64
C LEU A 301 -3.98 -34.56 -23.75
N VAL A 302 -3.21 -35.65 -23.83
CA VAL A 302 -3.32 -36.77 -22.90
C VAL A 302 -2.51 -36.42 -21.65
N VAL A 303 -3.18 -36.31 -20.51
CA VAL A 303 -2.60 -35.91 -19.23
C VAL A 303 -2.62 -37.14 -18.29
N PRO A 304 -1.45 -37.72 -17.97
CA PRO A 304 -1.36 -38.84 -17.04
C PRO A 304 -1.45 -38.36 -15.58
N ASP A 305 -1.71 -39.27 -14.63
CA ASP A 305 -1.68 -38.98 -13.20
C ASP A 305 -0.30 -38.55 -12.66
N ARG A 306 0.76 -39.06 -13.29
CA ARG A 306 2.17 -38.75 -12.94
C ARG A 306 2.98 -38.49 -14.20
N LEU A 307 3.91 -37.53 -14.13
CA LEU A 307 4.82 -37.20 -15.22
C LEU A 307 6.25 -37.11 -14.70
N GLN A 308 7.13 -37.96 -15.22
CA GLN A 308 8.57 -37.87 -14.92
C GLN A 308 9.22 -36.82 -15.82
N VAL A 309 9.89 -35.82 -15.21
CA VAL A 309 10.72 -34.86 -15.91
C VAL A 309 12.06 -34.76 -15.18
N ALA A 310 13.13 -35.11 -15.85
CA ALA A 310 14.44 -35.28 -15.26
C ALA A 310 14.41 -36.22 -14.04
N ASP A 311 14.88 -35.81 -12.90
CA ASP A 311 14.93 -36.53 -11.64
C ASP A 311 13.66 -36.41 -10.77
N HIS A 312 12.67 -35.58 -11.22
CA HIS A 312 11.47 -35.31 -10.42
C HIS A 312 10.20 -35.88 -11.05
N LYS A 313 9.31 -36.41 -10.21
CA LYS A 313 8.00 -36.94 -10.58
C LYS A 313 6.91 -35.94 -10.22
N PHE A 314 6.37 -35.24 -11.21
CA PHE A 314 5.28 -34.28 -11.06
C PHE A 314 3.94 -34.95 -10.92
N LYS A 315 3.03 -34.32 -10.18
CA LYS A 315 1.63 -34.70 -10.05
C LYS A 315 0.72 -33.48 -10.06
N ASP A 316 -0.54 -33.70 -10.35
CA ASP A 316 -1.59 -32.72 -10.09
C ASP A 316 -2.00 -32.74 -8.61
N ASP A 317 -2.78 -31.75 -8.19
CA ASP A 317 -3.18 -31.63 -6.78
C ASP A 317 -4.05 -32.81 -6.36
N GLU A 318 -4.93 -33.28 -7.26
CA GLU A 318 -5.74 -34.49 -7.08
C GLU A 318 -5.28 -35.60 -8.01
N ASP A 319 -5.35 -36.85 -7.51
CA ASP A 319 -5.05 -38.02 -8.31
C ASP A 319 -6.18 -38.26 -9.32
N HIS A 320 -5.85 -38.58 -10.57
CA HIS A 320 -6.81 -38.79 -11.65
C HIS A 320 -6.29 -39.87 -12.65
N PRO A 321 -7.18 -40.56 -13.38
CA PRO A 321 -6.76 -41.44 -14.47
C PRO A 321 -6.15 -40.65 -15.63
N TYR A 322 -5.75 -41.33 -16.69
CA TYR A 322 -5.37 -40.69 -17.94
C TYR A 322 -6.54 -39.85 -18.48
N MET A 323 -6.35 -38.52 -18.55
CA MET A 323 -7.38 -37.57 -19.01
C MET A 323 -7.02 -37.02 -20.38
N ARG A 324 -8.05 -36.68 -21.16
CA ARG A 324 -7.92 -35.95 -22.43
C ARG A 324 -8.47 -34.56 -22.23
N TRP A 325 -7.58 -33.60 -22.02
CA TRP A 325 -7.95 -32.22 -21.68
C TRP A 325 -7.51 -31.23 -22.75
N THR A 326 -8.35 -30.24 -23.02
CA THR A 326 -8.02 -29.02 -23.76
C THR A 326 -7.21 -28.06 -22.88
N PRO A 327 -6.54 -27.03 -23.45
CA PRO A 327 -5.92 -25.97 -22.63
C PRO A 327 -6.89 -25.29 -21.67
N GLY A 328 -8.17 -25.15 -22.05
CA GLY A 328 -9.21 -24.62 -21.17
C GLY A 328 -9.51 -25.54 -19.99
N ASP A 329 -9.61 -26.85 -20.20
CA ASP A 329 -9.80 -27.84 -19.13
C ASP A 329 -8.59 -27.83 -18.18
N ILE A 330 -7.35 -27.85 -18.73
CA ILE A 330 -6.10 -27.79 -17.98
C ILE A 330 -6.05 -26.56 -17.06
N LEU A 331 -6.49 -25.39 -17.57
CA LEU A 331 -6.52 -24.16 -16.78
C LEU A 331 -7.63 -24.20 -15.73
N ALA A 332 -8.82 -24.70 -16.06
CA ALA A 332 -9.98 -24.79 -15.17
C ALA A 332 -9.68 -25.67 -13.95
N VAL A 333 -9.11 -26.87 -14.14
CA VAL A 333 -8.73 -27.78 -13.08
C VAL A 333 -7.34 -27.46 -12.50
N SER A 334 -6.66 -26.45 -13.06
CA SER A 334 -5.30 -26.07 -12.62
C SER A 334 -4.25 -27.18 -12.73
N SER A 335 -4.32 -28.06 -13.76
CA SER A 335 -3.39 -29.17 -13.93
C SER A 335 -1.94 -28.69 -14.11
N ASN A 336 -1.05 -29.19 -13.25
CA ASN A 336 0.41 -29.00 -13.37
C ASN A 336 0.94 -29.77 -14.56
N ILE A 337 0.57 -31.04 -14.66
CA ILE A 337 1.02 -31.96 -15.71
C ILE A 337 0.58 -31.48 -17.07
N GLY A 338 -0.70 -31.07 -17.19
CA GLY A 338 -1.23 -30.51 -18.45
C GLY A 338 -0.45 -29.27 -18.89
N THR A 339 -0.18 -28.37 -17.97
CA THR A 339 0.60 -27.13 -18.25
C THR A 339 2.05 -27.46 -18.62
N ILE A 340 2.70 -28.41 -17.95
CA ILE A 340 4.06 -28.87 -18.29
C ILE A 340 4.08 -29.46 -19.71
N LYS A 341 3.08 -30.26 -20.09
CA LYS A 341 2.96 -30.83 -21.43
C LYS A 341 2.77 -29.77 -22.52
N ILE A 342 1.95 -28.75 -22.25
CA ILE A 342 1.84 -27.57 -23.14
C ILE A 342 3.22 -26.90 -23.30
N ALA A 343 3.93 -26.67 -22.17
CA ALA A 343 5.23 -26.00 -22.17
C ALA A 343 6.33 -26.83 -22.86
N GLN A 344 6.24 -28.17 -22.88
CA GLN A 344 7.17 -29.03 -23.61
C GLN A 344 7.13 -28.78 -25.14
N GLY A 345 6.01 -28.29 -25.68
CA GLY A 345 5.89 -27.82 -27.03
C GLY A 345 6.55 -26.46 -27.31
N LEU A 346 6.86 -25.70 -26.25
CA LEU A 346 7.57 -24.42 -26.36
C LEU A 346 9.06 -24.59 -26.10
N LYS A 347 9.90 -23.91 -26.89
CA LYS A 347 11.31 -23.78 -26.52
C LYS A 347 11.43 -22.95 -25.25
N SER A 348 12.22 -23.38 -24.24
CA SER A 348 12.40 -22.65 -22.96
C SER A 348 12.76 -21.18 -23.16
N LYS A 349 13.62 -20.88 -24.14
CA LYS A 349 13.97 -19.50 -24.50
C LYS A 349 12.77 -18.68 -24.96
N ARG A 350 11.82 -19.32 -25.66
CA ARG A 350 10.60 -18.65 -26.14
C ARG A 350 9.67 -18.31 -24.97
N LEU A 351 9.46 -19.26 -24.05
CA LEU A 351 8.68 -18.99 -22.83
C LEU A 351 9.34 -17.91 -21.95
N GLU A 352 10.70 -17.92 -21.84
CA GLU A 352 11.43 -16.84 -21.15
C GLU A 352 11.15 -15.48 -21.79
N THR A 353 11.10 -15.41 -23.13
CA THR A 353 10.78 -14.18 -23.85
C THR A 353 9.40 -13.65 -23.45
N TYR A 354 8.38 -14.52 -23.34
CA TYR A 354 7.04 -14.12 -22.90
C TYR A 354 7.01 -13.70 -21.43
N LEU A 355 7.66 -14.44 -20.53
CA LEU A 355 7.75 -14.05 -19.12
C LEU A 355 8.31 -12.62 -18.97
N ARG A 356 9.37 -12.30 -19.75
CA ARG A 356 9.96 -10.95 -19.78
C ARG A 356 9.05 -9.90 -20.45
N ALA A 357 8.35 -10.27 -21.52
CA ALA A 357 7.42 -9.39 -22.21
C ALA A 357 6.23 -9.01 -21.31
N PHE A 358 5.74 -9.96 -20.51
CA PHE A 358 4.75 -9.71 -19.46
C PHE A 358 5.28 -8.87 -18.29
N GLY A 359 6.59 -8.58 -18.24
CA GLY A 359 7.21 -7.69 -17.25
C GLY A 359 7.93 -8.39 -16.11
N LEU A 360 7.99 -9.73 -16.09
CA LEU A 360 8.71 -10.44 -15.05
C LEU A 360 10.22 -10.28 -15.17
N GLY A 361 10.92 -10.16 -14.05
CA GLY A 361 12.36 -9.92 -14.00
C GLY A 361 12.74 -8.46 -14.25
N LYS A 362 11.78 -7.51 -14.18
CA LYS A 362 11.96 -6.05 -14.25
C LYS A 362 10.95 -5.38 -13.31
N THR A 363 11.26 -4.16 -12.87
CA THR A 363 10.29 -3.31 -12.17
C THR A 363 9.08 -3.00 -13.05
N THR A 364 7.92 -2.76 -12.45
CA THR A 364 6.66 -2.51 -13.18
C THR A 364 6.60 -1.12 -13.81
N GLY A 365 7.47 -0.20 -13.39
CA GLY A 365 7.49 1.19 -13.82
C GLY A 365 6.74 2.14 -12.90
N ILE A 366 6.29 1.65 -11.77
CA ILE A 366 5.53 2.41 -10.76
C ILE A 366 6.37 3.48 -10.05
N GLU A 367 7.70 3.40 -10.19
CA GLU A 367 8.67 4.35 -9.60
C GLU A 367 8.60 4.47 -8.08
N PHE A 368 8.32 3.36 -7.40
CA PHE A 368 8.28 3.31 -5.94
C PHE A 368 9.66 2.96 -5.36
N PRO A 369 10.08 3.59 -4.24
CA PRO A 369 11.36 3.29 -3.61
C PRO A 369 11.44 1.83 -3.16
N GLY A 370 12.52 1.14 -3.57
CA GLY A 370 12.73 -0.25 -3.18
C GLY A 370 11.91 -1.28 -3.97
N GLU A 371 11.22 -0.90 -5.04
CA GLU A 371 10.51 -1.85 -5.91
C GLU A 371 11.44 -2.97 -6.36
N SER A 372 11.01 -4.23 -6.14
CA SER A 372 11.75 -5.42 -6.56
C SER A 372 11.49 -5.76 -8.02
N ALA A 373 12.54 -6.12 -8.74
CA ALA A 373 12.45 -6.65 -10.11
C ALA A 373 11.98 -8.12 -10.16
N GLY A 374 11.80 -8.79 -9.00
CA GLY A 374 11.58 -10.22 -8.96
C GLY A 374 12.83 -11.03 -9.32
N ILE A 375 12.69 -12.34 -9.37
CA ILE A 375 13.77 -13.27 -9.71
C ILE A 375 13.31 -14.15 -10.86
N LEU A 376 13.96 -14.00 -12.02
CA LEU A 376 13.74 -14.86 -13.17
C LEU A 376 15.05 -15.60 -13.46
N PRO A 377 15.07 -16.97 -13.39
CA PRO A 377 16.29 -17.73 -13.56
C PRO A 377 16.86 -17.55 -14.98
N LYS A 378 18.19 -17.35 -15.06
CA LYS A 378 18.90 -17.18 -16.34
C LYS A 378 19.00 -18.48 -17.14
N TYR A 379 19.07 -19.60 -16.43
CA TYR A 379 19.22 -20.94 -17.04
C TYR A 379 18.18 -21.89 -16.43
N TRP A 380 17.55 -22.66 -17.28
CA TRP A 380 16.56 -23.66 -16.91
C TRP A 380 17.19 -25.05 -17.09
N THR A 381 17.55 -25.66 -15.98
CA THR A 381 18.04 -27.05 -15.95
C THR A 381 16.88 -28.05 -16.00
N GLY A 382 17.15 -29.31 -15.98
CA GLY A 382 16.20 -30.43 -16.13
C GLY A 382 14.81 -30.17 -15.58
N THR A 383 14.64 -30.15 -14.24
CA THR A 383 13.36 -29.86 -13.56
C THR A 383 12.87 -28.44 -13.77
N GLY A 384 13.78 -27.44 -13.92
CA GLY A 384 13.41 -26.04 -14.17
C GLY A 384 12.56 -25.83 -15.41
N LYS A 385 12.71 -26.71 -16.43
CA LYS A 385 11.86 -26.67 -17.64
C LYS A 385 10.41 -27.07 -17.36
N ALA A 386 10.15 -27.74 -16.25
CA ALA A 386 8.81 -28.12 -15.83
C ALA A 386 8.26 -27.20 -14.73
N THR A 387 9.13 -26.74 -13.80
CA THR A 387 8.67 -25.92 -12.67
C THR A 387 8.34 -24.47 -13.06
N VAL A 388 9.17 -23.83 -13.91
CA VAL A 388 8.94 -22.43 -14.34
C VAL A 388 7.58 -22.26 -15.06
N PRO A 389 7.14 -23.13 -15.98
CA PRO A 389 5.82 -23.06 -16.59
C PRO A 389 4.64 -23.04 -15.60
N ILE A 390 4.78 -23.69 -14.47
CA ILE A 390 3.74 -23.77 -13.42
C ILE A 390 3.94 -22.75 -12.29
N GLY A 391 4.91 -21.84 -12.46
CA GLY A 391 5.14 -20.73 -11.53
C GLY A 391 6.00 -21.06 -10.31
N GLN A 392 6.88 -22.07 -10.42
CA GLN A 392 7.86 -22.43 -9.39
C GLN A 392 9.29 -22.25 -9.95
N GLY A 393 10.24 -21.94 -9.08
CA GLY A 393 11.63 -21.66 -9.47
C GLY A 393 11.82 -20.27 -10.10
N LEU A 394 10.83 -19.39 -9.98
CA LEU A 394 10.90 -17.96 -10.24
C LEU A 394 10.19 -17.22 -9.10
N ALA A 395 10.55 -15.97 -8.87
CA ALA A 395 9.87 -15.17 -7.85
C ALA A 395 9.44 -13.83 -8.41
N VAL A 396 8.23 -13.40 -8.04
CA VAL A 396 7.58 -12.19 -8.53
C VAL A 396 7.01 -11.37 -7.39
N THR A 397 6.81 -10.07 -7.60
CA THR A 397 6.00 -9.24 -6.71
C THR A 397 4.51 -9.39 -7.02
N ALA A 398 3.65 -9.05 -6.07
CA ALA A 398 2.20 -9.05 -6.29
C ALA A 398 1.83 -8.09 -7.45
N LEU A 399 2.50 -6.94 -7.53
CA LEU A 399 2.23 -5.97 -8.58
C LEU A 399 2.69 -6.45 -9.97
N GLN A 400 3.80 -7.18 -10.07
CA GLN A 400 4.20 -7.82 -11.33
C GLN A 400 3.12 -8.80 -11.81
N MET A 401 2.58 -9.61 -10.90
CA MET A 401 1.52 -10.56 -11.27
C MET A 401 0.21 -9.85 -11.61
N LEU A 402 -0.17 -8.77 -10.90
CA LEU A 402 -1.30 -7.93 -11.29
C LEU A 402 -1.11 -7.37 -12.71
N SER A 403 0.10 -6.89 -13.05
CA SER A 403 0.43 -6.39 -14.39
C SER A 403 0.25 -7.43 -15.48
N VAL A 404 0.47 -8.73 -15.20
CA VAL A 404 0.19 -9.83 -16.14
C VAL A 404 -1.31 -9.90 -16.45
N TYR A 405 -2.16 -9.90 -15.40
CA TYR A 405 -3.61 -9.95 -15.59
C TYR A 405 -4.15 -8.65 -16.20
N ASN A 406 -3.56 -7.52 -15.86
CA ASN A 406 -3.86 -6.23 -16.49
C ASN A 406 -3.56 -6.24 -18.00
N THR A 407 -2.44 -6.87 -18.40
CA THR A 407 -2.07 -7.04 -19.81
C THR A 407 -3.11 -7.88 -20.57
N LEU A 408 -3.57 -8.98 -19.96
CA LEU A 408 -4.59 -9.84 -20.58
C LEU A 408 -5.94 -9.12 -20.65
N ALA A 409 -6.31 -8.39 -19.61
CA ALA A 409 -7.51 -7.56 -19.54
C ALA A 409 -7.49 -6.41 -20.57
N ASN A 410 -6.30 -5.93 -20.97
CA ASN A 410 -6.10 -4.88 -21.96
C ASN A 410 -5.70 -5.47 -23.33
N ASP A 411 -6.45 -6.46 -23.79
CA ASP A 411 -6.26 -7.06 -25.13
C ASP A 411 -4.84 -7.50 -25.45
N GLY A 412 -4.07 -7.90 -24.45
CA GLY A 412 -2.68 -8.32 -24.59
C GLY A 412 -1.68 -7.17 -24.69
N VAL A 413 -2.07 -5.94 -24.35
CA VAL A 413 -1.21 -4.75 -24.30
C VAL A 413 -0.82 -4.44 -22.87
N ARG A 414 0.46 -4.52 -22.56
CA ARG A 414 1.00 -4.16 -21.26
C ARG A 414 1.21 -2.65 -21.15
N VAL A 415 0.53 -2.02 -20.19
CA VAL A 415 0.71 -0.62 -19.79
C VAL A 415 1.53 -0.61 -18.49
N PRO A 416 2.57 0.24 -18.38
CA PRO A 416 3.29 0.40 -17.11
C PRO A 416 2.37 0.85 -15.99
N MET A 417 2.54 0.25 -14.81
CA MET A 417 1.75 0.62 -13.63
C MET A 417 2.18 2.00 -13.11
N ARG A 418 1.25 2.76 -12.52
CA ARG A 418 1.55 4.06 -11.93
C ARG A 418 0.73 4.34 -10.67
N LEU A 419 1.30 5.13 -9.75
CA LEU A 419 0.66 5.63 -8.52
C LEU A 419 0.37 7.13 -8.58
N VAL A 420 1.03 7.88 -9.47
CA VAL A 420 0.84 9.30 -9.65
C VAL A 420 0.37 9.56 -11.08
N ARG A 421 -0.74 10.27 -11.22
CA ARG A 421 -1.34 10.60 -12.53
C ARG A 421 -1.18 12.07 -12.92
N GLY A 422 -0.83 12.94 -11.96
CA GLY A 422 -0.73 14.36 -12.22
C GLY A 422 -0.11 15.12 -11.06
N GLU A 423 0.08 16.39 -11.28
CA GLU A 423 0.67 17.36 -10.35
C GLU A 423 -0.22 18.59 -10.22
N ILE A 424 -0.18 19.27 -9.06
CA ILE A 424 -0.78 20.58 -8.83
C ILE A 424 0.35 21.54 -8.44
N ASP A 425 0.62 22.54 -9.28
CA ASP A 425 1.68 23.51 -9.01
C ASP A 425 1.32 24.43 -7.83
N PRO A 426 2.29 25.20 -7.29
CA PRO A 426 2.04 26.14 -6.18
C PRO A 426 0.99 27.21 -6.47
N LYS A 427 0.60 27.40 -7.74
CA LYS A 427 -0.46 28.33 -8.17
C LYS A 427 -1.82 27.64 -8.33
N GLY A 428 -1.93 26.36 -7.98
CA GLY A 428 -3.16 25.57 -8.09
C GLY A 428 -3.47 25.05 -9.49
N ARG A 429 -2.56 25.15 -10.46
CA ARG A 429 -2.78 24.65 -11.82
C ARG A 429 -2.48 23.16 -11.86
N GLN A 430 -3.44 22.38 -12.32
CA GLN A 430 -3.29 20.95 -12.48
C GLN A 430 -2.64 20.61 -13.83
N ARG A 431 -1.76 19.62 -13.82
CA ARG A 431 -1.12 19.05 -15.00
C ARG A 431 -1.19 17.52 -14.91
N GLU A 432 -1.83 16.90 -15.88
CA GLU A 432 -1.80 15.44 -15.98
C GLU A 432 -0.45 14.98 -16.55
N LEU A 433 0.04 13.85 -16.01
CA LEU A 433 1.22 13.17 -16.51
C LEU A 433 0.80 12.16 -17.59
N PRO A 434 1.53 12.08 -18.71
CA PRO A 434 1.21 11.13 -19.77
C PRO A 434 1.33 9.69 -19.27
N VAL A 435 0.47 8.81 -19.82
CA VAL A 435 0.65 7.37 -19.67
C VAL A 435 1.93 6.98 -20.43
N LYS A 436 2.79 6.18 -19.79
CA LYS A 436 4.03 5.69 -20.40
C LYS A 436 3.73 4.75 -21.57
N ASP A 437 4.70 4.58 -22.46
CA ASP A 437 4.58 3.74 -23.64
C ASP A 437 4.14 2.32 -23.29
N SER A 438 3.09 1.87 -23.96
CA SER A 438 2.53 0.52 -23.85
C SER A 438 3.22 -0.44 -24.83
N VAL A 439 3.18 -1.72 -24.52
CA VAL A 439 3.82 -2.78 -25.32
C VAL A 439 2.84 -3.92 -25.55
N ARG A 440 2.60 -4.27 -26.81
CA ARG A 440 1.84 -5.50 -27.13
C ARG A 440 2.67 -6.73 -26.81
N VAL A 441 2.12 -7.59 -25.95
CA VAL A 441 2.76 -8.82 -25.47
C VAL A 441 2.22 -10.03 -26.23
N VAL A 442 0.90 -10.09 -26.40
CA VAL A 442 0.19 -11.10 -27.18
C VAL A 442 -0.89 -10.43 -28.03
N SER A 443 -1.38 -11.13 -29.05
CA SER A 443 -2.49 -10.64 -29.87
C SER A 443 -3.80 -10.55 -29.07
N THR A 444 -4.71 -9.66 -29.49
CA THR A 444 -6.08 -9.57 -28.96
C THR A 444 -6.79 -10.93 -29.03
N LYS A 445 -6.55 -11.69 -30.11
CA LYS A 445 -7.10 -13.05 -30.27
C LYS A 445 -6.68 -13.97 -29.14
N THR A 446 -5.38 -14.01 -28.80
CA THR A 446 -4.84 -14.83 -27.71
C THR A 446 -5.37 -14.37 -26.36
N ALA A 447 -5.42 -13.06 -26.10
CA ALA A 447 -5.97 -12.51 -24.88
C ALA A 447 -7.44 -12.93 -24.68
N ASN A 448 -8.27 -12.80 -25.72
CA ASN A 448 -9.70 -13.17 -25.67
C ASN A 448 -9.91 -14.68 -25.51
N LEU A 449 -9.11 -15.52 -26.18
CA LEU A 449 -9.18 -16.97 -25.98
C LEU A 449 -8.85 -17.34 -24.53
N LEU A 450 -7.83 -16.72 -23.97
CA LEU A 450 -7.41 -16.98 -22.59
C LEU A 450 -8.42 -16.41 -21.59
N THR A 451 -9.05 -15.27 -21.87
CA THR A 451 -10.17 -14.72 -21.08
C THR A 451 -11.29 -15.74 -20.94
N GLY A 452 -11.75 -16.35 -22.06
CA GLY A 452 -12.77 -17.38 -22.02
C GLY A 452 -12.35 -18.65 -21.24
N MET A 453 -11.05 -19.03 -21.30
CA MET A 453 -10.54 -20.13 -20.50
C MET A 453 -10.50 -19.78 -19.00
N MET A 454 -10.17 -18.53 -18.64
CA MET A 454 -10.19 -18.04 -17.25
C MET A 454 -11.61 -17.89 -16.70
N GLU A 455 -12.59 -17.57 -17.52
CA GLU A 455 -14.00 -17.60 -17.11
C GLU A 455 -14.43 -19.00 -16.68
N ARG A 456 -13.97 -20.04 -17.40
CA ARG A 456 -14.23 -21.44 -17.02
C ARG A 456 -13.62 -21.80 -15.66
N VAL A 457 -12.48 -21.22 -15.28
CA VAL A 457 -11.91 -21.40 -13.93
C VAL A 457 -12.90 -20.95 -12.85
N VAL A 458 -13.63 -19.87 -13.11
CA VAL A 458 -14.63 -19.31 -12.18
C VAL A 458 -15.99 -20.02 -12.28
N ALA A 459 -16.39 -20.39 -13.49
CA ALA A 459 -17.69 -21.03 -13.70
C ALA A 459 -17.74 -22.48 -13.20
N GLU A 460 -16.72 -23.28 -13.49
CA GLU A 460 -16.73 -24.73 -13.28
C GLU A 460 -15.43 -25.28 -12.66
N GLY A 461 -14.40 -24.42 -12.51
CA GLY A 461 -13.07 -24.82 -12.05
C GLY A 461 -12.79 -24.51 -10.58
N THR A 462 -11.51 -24.27 -10.28
CA THR A 462 -11.00 -24.03 -8.93
C THR A 462 -11.38 -22.68 -8.35
N GLY A 463 -11.91 -21.74 -9.16
CA GLY A 463 -12.16 -20.35 -8.81
C GLY A 463 -13.63 -20.01 -8.52
N GLN A 464 -14.54 -20.95 -8.35
CA GLN A 464 -15.99 -20.71 -8.26
C GLN A 464 -16.38 -19.67 -7.22
N LYS A 465 -15.68 -19.58 -6.09
CA LYS A 465 -15.97 -18.60 -5.04
C LYS A 465 -15.58 -17.15 -5.41
N ALA A 466 -14.92 -16.94 -6.55
CA ALA A 466 -14.67 -15.59 -7.10
C ALA A 466 -15.84 -15.04 -7.90
N ALA A 467 -16.89 -15.82 -8.12
CA ALA A 467 -18.05 -15.39 -8.90
C ALA A 467 -18.79 -14.23 -8.22
N VAL A 468 -19.18 -13.25 -9.04
CA VAL A 468 -19.96 -12.08 -8.62
C VAL A 468 -21.23 -12.02 -9.45
N VAL A 469 -22.39 -11.98 -8.79
CA VAL A 469 -23.67 -11.90 -9.48
C VAL A 469 -23.73 -10.65 -10.36
N GLY A 470 -24.13 -10.85 -11.62
CA GLY A 470 -24.23 -9.78 -12.61
C GLY A 470 -22.93 -9.50 -13.37
N TYR A 471 -21.81 -10.18 -13.07
CA TYR A 471 -20.56 -9.98 -13.79
C TYR A 471 -19.94 -11.30 -14.24
N ARG A 472 -19.42 -11.33 -15.46
CA ARG A 472 -18.51 -12.38 -15.93
C ARG A 472 -17.10 -12.08 -15.40
N ILE A 473 -16.53 -13.06 -14.71
CA ILE A 473 -15.21 -12.93 -14.07
C ILE A 473 -14.22 -13.83 -14.81
N ALA A 474 -13.08 -13.27 -15.24
CA ALA A 474 -11.95 -14.03 -15.73
C ALA A 474 -10.85 -14.05 -14.68
N GLY A 475 -10.43 -15.24 -14.21
CA GLY A 475 -9.42 -15.29 -13.15
C GLY A 475 -8.80 -16.66 -12.95
N LYS A 476 -7.81 -16.72 -12.06
CA LYS A 476 -7.06 -17.94 -11.73
C LYS A 476 -6.68 -17.99 -10.27
N THR A 477 -6.83 -19.16 -9.67
CA THR A 477 -6.37 -19.49 -8.31
C THR A 477 -4.88 -19.81 -8.28
N GLY A 478 -4.23 -19.46 -7.19
CA GLY A 478 -2.86 -19.88 -6.87
C GLY A 478 -2.78 -20.49 -5.47
N THR A 479 -1.95 -21.52 -5.37
CA THR A 479 -1.56 -22.14 -4.11
C THR A 479 -0.09 -22.51 -4.26
N ALA A 480 0.79 -21.77 -3.61
CA ALA A 480 2.23 -21.93 -3.73
C ALA A 480 2.83 -22.21 -2.35
N GLN A 481 3.66 -23.23 -2.24
CA GLN A 481 4.42 -23.50 -1.03
C GLN A 481 5.54 -22.45 -0.90
N LYS A 482 5.77 -21.92 0.29
CA LYS A 482 6.82 -20.90 0.52
C LYS A 482 8.21 -21.50 0.41
N ALA A 483 9.06 -20.86 -0.39
CA ALA A 483 10.48 -21.21 -0.45
C ALA A 483 11.15 -20.98 0.91
N ASN A 484 12.09 -21.85 1.25
CA ASN A 484 12.89 -21.67 2.46
C ASN A 484 14.10 -20.80 2.16
N LEU A 485 14.11 -19.58 2.70
CA LEU A 485 15.19 -18.61 2.49
C LEU A 485 16.49 -18.98 3.26
N LYS A 486 16.38 -19.89 4.25
CA LYS A 486 17.53 -20.31 5.10
C LYS A 486 18.17 -21.62 4.63
N SER A 487 17.44 -22.43 3.86
CA SER A 487 17.92 -23.71 3.32
C SER A 487 17.30 -23.95 1.95
N LEU A 488 17.84 -24.93 1.21
CA LEU A 488 17.23 -25.36 -0.06
C LEU A 488 15.86 -26.01 0.18
N GLY A 489 14.92 -25.77 -0.75
CA GLY A 489 13.58 -26.38 -0.74
C GLY A 489 12.50 -25.46 -0.18
N TYR A 490 11.44 -26.05 0.38
CA TYR A 490 10.24 -25.36 0.81
C TYR A 490 10.03 -25.49 2.33
N GLN A 491 9.35 -24.51 2.91
CA GLN A 491 8.94 -24.56 4.31
C GLN A 491 7.79 -25.55 4.48
N LYS A 492 7.81 -26.32 5.57
CA LYS A 492 6.71 -27.24 5.88
C LYS A 492 5.45 -26.44 6.27
N ASN A 493 4.32 -26.81 5.68
CA ASN A 493 2.99 -26.23 5.98
C ASN A 493 2.87 -24.71 5.82
N ALA A 494 3.79 -24.06 5.10
CA ALA A 494 3.73 -22.65 4.80
C ALA A 494 3.37 -22.44 3.33
N TYR A 495 2.21 -21.81 3.08
CA TYR A 495 1.67 -21.62 1.73
C TYR A 495 1.25 -20.17 1.52
N ILE A 496 1.30 -19.74 0.28
CA ILE A 496 0.72 -18.50 -0.20
C ILE A 496 -0.52 -18.86 -1.01
N ALA A 497 -1.68 -18.41 -0.53
CA ALA A 497 -2.95 -18.56 -1.20
C ALA A 497 -3.27 -17.30 -1.99
N SER A 498 -3.57 -17.40 -3.27
CA SER A 498 -3.82 -16.24 -4.12
C SER A 498 -4.97 -16.45 -5.10
N PHE A 499 -5.55 -15.34 -5.55
CA PHE A 499 -6.44 -15.26 -6.69
C PHE A 499 -6.14 -13.98 -7.47
N ALA A 500 -5.99 -14.10 -8.80
CA ALA A 500 -5.81 -12.97 -9.68
C ALA A 500 -6.80 -13.05 -10.84
N GLY A 501 -7.39 -11.91 -11.21
CA GLY A 501 -8.41 -11.87 -12.27
C GLY A 501 -8.85 -10.45 -12.57
N TYR A 502 -9.84 -10.33 -13.44
CA TYR A 502 -10.42 -9.06 -13.84
C TYR A 502 -11.91 -9.21 -14.22
N PHE A 503 -12.59 -8.07 -14.25
CA PHE A 503 -14.02 -8.01 -14.60
C PHE A 503 -14.41 -6.64 -15.16
N PRO A 504 -15.56 -6.56 -15.89
CA PRO A 504 -16.22 -7.65 -16.58
C PRO A 504 -15.31 -8.34 -17.59
N ALA A 505 -15.45 -9.65 -17.82
CA ALA A 505 -14.54 -10.39 -18.70
C ALA A 505 -14.60 -9.90 -20.15
N GLU A 506 -15.77 -9.47 -20.63
CA GLU A 506 -16.03 -8.97 -21.98
C GLU A 506 -15.55 -7.53 -22.23
N ASN A 507 -15.43 -6.71 -21.18
CA ASN A 507 -14.94 -5.33 -21.23
C ASN A 507 -14.27 -4.99 -19.89
N PRO A 508 -13.04 -5.43 -19.67
CA PRO A 508 -12.40 -5.32 -18.37
C PRO A 508 -12.20 -3.87 -17.93
N ARG A 509 -12.65 -3.59 -16.70
CA ARG A 509 -12.54 -2.26 -16.07
C ARG A 509 -11.67 -2.27 -14.83
N VAL A 510 -11.56 -3.41 -14.16
CA VAL A 510 -10.73 -3.55 -12.97
C VAL A 510 -10.07 -4.92 -12.97
N ALA A 511 -8.74 -4.93 -12.86
CA ALA A 511 -7.96 -6.12 -12.57
C ALA A 511 -7.58 -6.12 -11.08
N ILE A 512 -7.67 -7.30 -10.43
CA ILE A 512 -7.47 -7.45 -8.99
C ILE A 512 -6.58 -8.65 -8.73
N ILE A 513 -5.65 -8.53 -7.79
CA ILE A 513 -4.94 -9.64 -7.17
C ILE A 513 -5.15 -9.63 -5.67
N VAL A 514 -5.37 -10.82 -5.12
CA VAL A 514 -5.48 -11.07 -3.69
C VAL A 514 -4.45 -12.11 -3.29
N ILE A 515 -3.74 -11.87 -2.21
CA ILE A 515 -2.74 -12.78 -1.64
C ILE A 515 -2.97 -12.87 -0.14
N LEU A 516 -3.02 -14.09 0.41
CA LEU A 516 -3.03 -14.37 1.83
C LEU A 516 -1.82 -15.25 2.16
N ASP A 517 -1.00 -14.79 3.09
CA ASP A 517 0.26 -15.43 3.48
C ASP A 517 0.04 -16.35 4.68
N GLU A 518 0.37 -17.63 4.52
CA GLU A 518 0.25 -18.68 5.52
C GLU A 518 -1.15 -18.75 6.18
N PRO A 519 -2.24 -18.83 5.39
CA PRO A 519 -3.56 -19.01 5.97
C PRO A 519 -3.67 -20.38 6.66
N GLN A 520 -4.35 -20.43 7.81
CA GLN A 520 -4.45 -21.63 8.65
C GLN A 520 -5.72 -22.45 8.38
N THR A 521 -6.82 -21.79 7.93
CA THR A 521 -8.09 -22.50 7.69
C THR A 521 -8.07 -23.34 6.41
N SER A 522 -7.37 -22.88 5.37
CA SER A 522 -7.16 -23.62 4.12
C SER A 522 -5.98 -23.03 3.34
N ILE A 523 -5.16 -23.87 2.75
CA ILE A 523 -4.04 -23.46 1.90
C ILE A 523 -4.47 -23.04 0.49
N TYR A 524 -5.71 -23.35 0.10
CA TYR A 524 -6.19 -23.19 -1.28
C TYR A 524 -6.68 -21.77 -1.56
N GLY A 525 -6.09 -21.10 -2.56
CA GLY A 525 -6.52 -19.76 -3.01
C GLY A 525 -7.99 -19.71 -3.43
N GLY A 526 -8.53 -20.80 -3.99
CA GLY A 526 -9.96 -20.89 -4.32
C GLY A 526 -10.89 -20.91 -3.10
N VAL A 527 -10.36 -21.21 -1.90
CA VAL A 527 -11.14 -21.25 -0.66
C VAL A 527 -11.04 -19.96 0.12
N VAL A 528 -9.86 -19.37 0.24
CA VAL A 528 -9.63 -18.20 1.11
C VAL A 528 -9.42 -16.89 0.35
N ALA A 529 -8.79 -16.91 -0.84
CA ALA A 529 -8.52 -15.69 -1.61
C ALA A 529 -9.64 -15.34 -2.61
N ALA A 530 -10.28 -16.34 -3.24
CA ALA A 530 -11.35 -16.12 -4.19
C ALA A 530 -12.60 -15.40 -3.59
N PRO A 531 -13.06 -15.71 -2.36
CA PRO A 531 -14.14 -14.95 -1.72
C PRO A 531 -13.78 -13.47 -1.50
N LEU A 532 -12.55 -13.17 -1.07
CA LEU A 532 -12.09 -11.80 -0.91
C LEU A 532 -12.03 -11.06 -2.24
N PHE A 533 -11.56 -11.73 -3.32
CA PHE A 533 -11.63 -11.16 -4.67
C PHE A 533 -13.08 -10.80 -5.03
N ALA A 534 -14.04 -11.70 -4.81
CA ALA A 534 -15.46 -11.46 -5.12
C ALA A 534 -16.04 -10.27 -4.34
N GLU A 535 -15.64 -10.12 -3.06
CA GLU A 535 -16.06 -9.01 -2.22
C GLU A 535 -15.51 -7.67 -2.75
N VAL A 536 -14.22 -7.62 -3.06
CA VAL A 536 -13.55 -6.44 -3.62
C VAL A 536 -14.09 -6.09 -5.01
N ALA A 537 -14.30 -7.08 -5.87
CA ALA A 537 -14.86 -6.89 -7.21
C ALA A 537 -16.30 -6.36 -7.16
N ARG A 538 -17.14 -6.87 -6.25
CA ARG A 538 -18.50 -6.38 -6.05
C ARG A 538 -18.52 -4.91 -5.64
N PHE A 539 -17.67 -4.54 -4.67
CA PHE A 539 -17.55 -3.15 -4.27
C PHE A 539 -17.11 -2.27 -5.44
N ALA A 540 -16.07 -2.66 -6.17
CA ALA A 540 -15.58 -1.91 -7.33
C ALA A 540 -16.65 -1.76 -8.41
N GLY A 541 -17.42 -2.80 -8.68
CA GLY A 541 -18.54 -2.78 -9.63
C GLY A 541 -19.60 -1.72 -9.27
N GLN A 542 -19.97 -1.65 -8.00
CA GLN A 542 -20.93 -0.66 -7.48
C GLN A 542 -20.32 0.76 -7.43
N HIS A 543 -19.11 0.89 -6.91
CA HIS A 543 -18.44 2.16 -6.71
C HIS A 543 -18.15 2.88 -8.03
N TYR A 544 -17.64 2.16 -9.03
CA TYR A 544 -17.37 2.69 -10.37
C TYR A 544 -18.59 2.61 -11.31
N ARG A 545 -19.75 2.15 -10.81
CA ARG A 545 -20.97 2.01 -11.59
C ARG A 545 -20.73 1.22 -12.89
N ILE A 546 -19.96 0.13 -12.77
CA ILE A 546 -19.68 -0.73 -13.92
C ILE A 546 -20.97 -1.43 -14.33
N PRO A 547 -21.41 -1.33 -15.60
CA PRO A 547 -22.62 -2.02 -16.04
C PRO A 547 -22.50 -3.53 -15.84
N PRO A 548 -23.56 -4.23 -15.44
CA PRO A 548 -23.59 -5.69 -15.43
C PRO A 548 -23.28 -6.27 -16.81
N SER A 549 -22.65 -7.44 -16.84
CA SER A 549 -22.38 -8.18 -18.07
C SER A 549 -23.66 -8.49 -18.84
N THR A 550 -23.66 -8.18 -20.14
CA THR A 550 -24.75 -8.56 -21.06
C THR A 550 -24.50 -9.98 -21.54
N GLY A 551 -25.39 -10.91 -21.21
CA GLY A 551 -25.28 -12.34 -21.51
C GLY A 551 -25.51 -13.17 -20.26
N THR A 552 -25.62 -14.47 -20.37
CA THR A 552 -25.88 -15.36 -19.24
C THR A 552 -24.79 -15.18 -18.20
N ALA A 553 -25.02 -14.31 -17.21
CA ALA A 553 -24.22 -14.32 -16.00
C ALA A 553 -24.25 -15.78 -15.51
N VAL A 554 -23.10 -16.33 -15.15
CA VAL A 554 -23.02 -17.64 -14.53
C VAL A 554 -23.96 -17.59 -13.30
N VAL A 555 -25.16 -18.08 -13.47
CA VAL A 555 -26.05 -18.33 -12.35
C VAL A 555 -25.33 -19.41 -11.57
N LEU A 556 -24.89 -19.09 -10.37
CA LEU A 556 -24.37 -20.09 -9.43
C LEU A 556 -25.51 -21.09 -9.22
N LYS A 557 -25.55 -22.14 -10.04
CA LYS A 557 -26.36 -23.31 -9.73
C LYS A 557 -25.75 -23.90 -8.47
N ASP A 558 -26.59 -24.09 -7.47
CA ASP A 558 -26.26 -24.89 -6.31
C ASP A 558 -25.57 -26.15 -6.83
N PRO A 559 -24.37 -26.52 -6.32
CA PRO A 559 -23.65 -27.71 -6.75
C PRO A 559 -24.48 -28.99 -6.67
N SER A 560 -25.58 -28.99 -5.88
CA SER A 560 -26.55 -30.09 -5.78
C SER A 560 -27.48 -30.23 -6.99
N THR A 561 -27.57 -29.21 -7.86
CA THR A 561 -28.51 -29.19 -9.00
C THR A 561 -27.81 -29.17 -10.37
N ALA A 562 -26.49 -29.33 -10.44
CA ALA A 562 -25.77 -29.39 -11.70
C ALA A 562 -26.17 -30.65 -12.49
N THR A 563 -27.14 -30.50 -13.38
CA THR A 563 -27.46 -31.49 -14.38
C THR A 563 -26.37 -31.53 -15.46
N SER A 564 -26.10 -32.72 -15.94
CA SER A 564 -24.93 -33.19 -16.72
C SER A 564 -24.72 -32.57 -18.12
N ASP A 565 -25.47 -31.52 -18.50
CA ASP A 565 -25.50 -31.09 -19.91
C ASP A 565 -24.58 -29.93 -20.30
N ALA A 566 -23.86 -29.37 -19.34
CA ALA A 566 -22.95 -28.22 -19.57
C ALA A 566 -21.46 -28.58 -19.65
N VAL A 567 -21.10 -29.85 -19.59
CA VAL A 567 -19.69 -30.30 -19.58
C VAL A 567 -19.28 -30.73 -20.99
N SER A 568 -18.29 -30.04 -21.57
CA SER A 568 -17.89 -30.20 -22.97
C SER A 568 -17.15 -31.49 -23.30
N SER A 569 -16.73 -32.31 -22.30
CA SER A 569 -16.15 -33.62 -22.55
C SER A 569 -16.70 -34.69 -21.61
N PRO A 570 -16.81 -35.97 -22.09
CA PRO A 570 -17.28 -37.07 -21.24
C PRO A 570 -16.42 -37.30 -19.98
N GLU A 571 -15.13 -37.01 -20.06
CA GLU A 571 -14.17 -37.20 -18.97
C GLU A 571 -14.31 -36.13 -17.90
N MET A 572 -14.53 -34.86 -18.29
CA MET A 572 -14.85 -33.77 -17.36
C MET A 572 -16.18 -34.00 -16.66
N ARG A 573 -17.17 -34.61 -17.35
CA ARG A 573 -18.43 -35.01 -16.75
C ARG A 573 -18.25 -36.02 -15.60
N ALA A 574 -17.27 -36.92 -15.74
CA ALA A 574 -16.93 -37.88 -14.68
C ALA A 574 -16.26 -37.18 -13.47
N VAL A 575 -15.39 -36.25 -13.68
CA VAL A 575 -14.69 -35.47 -12.61
C VAL A 575 -15.67 -34.54 -11.90
N VAL A 576 -16.57 -33.86 -12.62
CA VAL A 576 -17.58 -32.98 -12.03
C VAL A 576 -18.71 -33.76 -11.34
N LYS A 577 -19.14 -34.91 -11.92
CA LYS A 577 -20.13 -35.79 -11.31
C LYS A 577 -19.68 -36.42 -9.98
N SER A 578 -18.40 -36.63 -9.78
CA SER A 578 -17.89 -37.19 -8.52
C SER A 578 -18.02 -36.22 -7.34
N GLY A 579 -18.20 -34.92 -7.57
CA GLY A 579 -18.30 -33.90 -6.51
C GLY A 579 -17.11 -33.92 -5.56
N THR A 580 -16.02 -34.60 -5.94
CA THR A 580 -14.88 -34.94 -5.08
C THR A 580 -13.98 -33.75 -4.83
N TRP A 581 -14.02 -32.75 -5.71
CA TRP A 581 -13.20 -31.55 -5.58
C TRP A 581 -13.41 -30.76 -4.28
N GLN A 582 -14.65 -30.70 -3.79
CA GLN A 582 -14.94 -29.96 -2.55
C GLN A 582 -15.13 -30.86 -1.33
N ARG A 583 -15.46 -32.14 -1.52
CA ARG A 583 -15.75 -33.04 -0.38
C ARG A 583 -14.51 -33.75 0.18
N ALA A 584 -13.48 -33.99 -0.61
CA ALA A 584 -12.25 -34.67 -0.15
C ALA A 584 -11.45 -33.82 0.85
N SER A 585 -11.43 -32.50 0.70
CA SER A 585 -10.73 -31.60 1.63
C SER A 585 -11.42 -31.46 2.99
N ILE A 586 -12.74 -31.68 3.06
CA ILE A 586 -13.51 -31.56 4.31
C ILE A 586 -13.47 -32.87 5.14
N ARG A 587 -13.24 -34.06 4.52
CA ARG A 587 -13.26 -35.32 5.23
C ARG A 587 -11.94 -35.75 5.87
N ARG A 588 -10.80 -35.13 5.54
CA ARG A 588 -9.50 -35.52 6.16
C ARG A 588 -9.24 -34.87 7.51
N GLY A 589 -10.10 -34.00 7.99
CA GLY A 589 -9.97 -33.34 9.31
C GLY A 589 -10.73 -34.03 10.46
N ALA A 590 -11.54 -35.02 10.20
CA ALA A 590 -12.31 -35.70 11.26
C ALA A 590 -12.44 -37.17 10.94
N LEU A 591 -11.55 -38.03 11.45
CA LEU A 591 -11.85 -39.39 11.82
C LEU A 591 -10.56 -40.07 12.34
N GLY A 592 -10.45 -40.18 13.65
CA GLY A 592 -9.65 -41.19 14.33
C GLY A 592 -10.40 -42.52 14.36
N SER A 593 -9.71 -43.49 13.95
CA SER A 593 -9.62 -44.95 14.19
C SER A 593 -10.77 -45.80 14.74
N PRO A 594 -10.57 -47.12 14.66
CA PRO A 594 -11.54 -48.03 14.04
C PRO A 594 -12.11 -49.03 15.01
N ALA A 595 -13.09 -49.76 14.61
CA ALA A 595 -13.26 -51.21 14.90
C ALA A 595 -14.66 -51.75 14.55
N GLY A 596 -14.69 -52.94 13.99
CA GLY A 596 -15.70 -53.93 14.29
C GLY A 596 -16.68 -54.32 13.17
N ASP A 597 -16.44 -55.47 12.66
CA ASP A 597 -17.22 -56.43 11.90
C ASP A 597 -18.74 -56.51 12.21
N GLY A 598 -19.51 -56.87 11.19
CA GLY A 598 -20.81 -57.49 11.36
C GLY A 598 -21.79 -57.25 10.21
N GLY A 599 -21.92 -58.25 9.35
CA GLY A 599 -22.80 -58.32 8.21
C GLY A 599 -24.30 -58.25 8.55
N SER A 600 -25.07 -57.89 7.54
CA SER A 600 -26.25 -58.61 7.05
C SER A 600 -27.07 -57.75 6.12
N THR A 601 -27.61 -58.40 5.15
CA THR A 601 -28.41 -58.08 3.99
C THR A 601 -29.68 -57.24 4.26
N PRO A 602 -30.31 -56.66 3.19
CA PRO A 602 -31.38 -55.67 3.27
C PRO A 602 -32.79 -56.33 3.29
N PRO A 603 -33.80 -55.57 3.57
CA PRO A 603 -35.06 -55.79 2.91
C PRO A 603 -35.67 -54.53 2.21
N THR A 604 -36.41 -54.93 1.21
CA THR A 604 -37.18 -54.28 0.19
C THR A 604 -38.37 -53.47 0.70
N ALA A 605 -38.68 -52.39 -0.05
CA ALA A 605 -39.99 -51.87 -0.43
C ALA A 605 -41.01 -51.40 0.63
N ALA A 606 -41.50 -50.16 0.44
CA ALA A 606 -42.89 -49.93 0.03
C ALA A 606 -43.14 -48.40 -0.18
N ALA A 607 -43.81 -48.13 -1.27
CA ALA A 607 -44.35 -46.82 -1.65
C ALA A 607 -45.55 -46.42 -0.76
N SER A 608 -45.69 -45.14 -0.48
CA SER A 608 -46.99 -44.56 -0.15
C SER A 608 -47.05 -43.11 -0.67
N THR A 609 -47.94 -42.99 -1.63
CA THR A 609 -48.50 -41.76 -2.24
C THR A 609 -49.52 -41.16 -1.31
N ALA A 610 -49.51 -39.85 -1.12
CA ALA A 610 -50.70 -39.00 -1.15
C ALA A 610 -50.36 -37.49 -1.02
N PRO A 611 -51.14 -36.61 -1.66
CA PRO A 611 -50.81 -35.23 -1.95
C PRO A 611 -51.34 -34.29 -0.88
N VAL A 612 -50.66 -33.14 -0.70
CA VAL A 612 -51.26 -32.00 0.03
C VAL A 612 -51.25 -30.77 -0.86
N THR A 613 -52.45 -30.27 -0.93
CA THR A 613 -53.02 -29.17 -1.69
C THR A 613 -52.43 -27.82 -1.33
N ILE A 614 -52.24 -27.02 -2.36
CA ILE A 614 -51.90 -25.58 -2.33
C ILE A 614 -53.18 -24.82 -1.97
N THR A 615 -53.07 -23.87 -1.04
CA THR A 615 -53.98 -22.72 -0.95
C THR A 615 -53.19 -21.43 -0.82
N THR A 616 -53.58 -20.53 -1.69
CA THR A 616 -53.08 -19.17 -1.89
C THR A 616 -53.72 -18.18 -0.91
N GLU A 617 -52.90 -17.22 -0.44
CA GLU A 617 -53.14 -15.76 -0.23
C GLU A 617 -54.27 -15.27 0.70
N PRO A 618 -54.33 -13.95 1.10
CA PRO A 618 -53.31 -12.90 1.22
C PRO A 618 -53.44 -12.01 2.50
N ALA A 619 -52.59 -10.99 2.56
CA ALA A 619 -52.80 -9.60 3.05
C ALA A 619 -52.47 -9.17 4.50
N ILE A 620 -51.54 -8.25 4.53
CA ILE A 620 -51.48 -6.91 5.20
C ILE A 620 -51.79 -6.85 6.71
N ALA A 621 -50.79 -6.36 7.47
CA ALA A 621 -50.93 -5.22 8.40
C ALA A 621 -49.59 -4.83 9.06
N THR A 622 -49.22 -3.63 8.86
CA THR A 622 -48.36 -2.71 9.61
C THR A 622 -48.57 -2.75 11.11
N THR A 623 -47.50 -2.82 11.91
CA THR A 623 -47.41 -2.09 13.19
C THR A 623 -45.96 -1.98 13.61
N ALA A 624 -45.51 -0.74 13.77
CA ALA A 624 -44.28 -0.36 14.45
C ALA A 624 -44.49 -0.36 15.99
N PRO A 625 -43.49 -0.64 16.79
CA PRO A 625 -43.55 -0.29 18.20
C PRO A 625 -42.79 1.01 18.49
N ALA A 626 -43.46 1.85 19.26
CA ALA A 626 -42.99 3.10 19.83
C ALA A 626 -41.91 2.86 20.92
N THR A 627 -40.90 3.72 20.91
CA THR A 627 -39.94 3.83 21.99
C THR A 627 -40.24 5.05 22.84
N THR A 628 -40.44 4.81 24.11
CA THR A 628 -40.65 5.77 25.20
C THR A 628 -39.35 6.50 25.56
N ALA A 629 -39.43 7.82 25.67
CA ALA A 629 -38.42 8.68 26.29
C ALA A 629 -38.97 9.11 27.67
N PRO A 630 -38.12 9.33 28.69
CA PRO A 630 -38.57 9.93 29.94
C PRO A 630 -38.41 11.45 29.94
N SER A 631 -39.39 12.06 30.59
CA SER A 631 -39.60 13.46 30.91
C SER A 631 -38.65 13.98 31.95
N ALA A 632 -38.25 15.27 31.86
CA ALA A 632 -37.84 16.09 33.01
C ALA A 632 -38.28 17.54 32.83
N ALA A 633 -39.17 17.90 33.66
CA ALA A 633 -39.46 19.10 34.46
C ALA A 633 -39.09 20.51 33.93
N THR A 634 -40.13 21.23 33.68
CA THR A 634 -40.60 22.57 34.08
C THR A 634 -39.63 23.60 34.66
N ALA A 635 -39.59 24.79 34.03
CA ALA A 635 -39.68 26.08 34.74
C ALA A 635 -40.18 27.18 33.76
N THR A 636 -41.25 27.77 34.22
CA THR A 636 -42.04 28.88 33.70
C THR A 636 -41.31 30.21 33.64
N GLY A 637 -41.67 31.05 32.69
CA GLY A 637 -41.35 32.47 32.65
C GLY A 637 -41.91 33.18 31.44
N ALA A 638 -42.97 33.91 31.67
CA ALA A 638 -43.88 34.53 30.67
C ALA A 638 -43.38 35.91 30.18
N LEU A 639 -43.96 36.30 29.02
CA LEU A 639 -44.43 37.63 28.57
C LEU A 639 -43.50 38.49 27.70
N ARG A 640 -43.78 38.75 26.53
CA ARG A 640 -44.60 39.73 25.85
C ARG A 640 -44.13 40.04 24.44
N SER A 641 -45.08 40.05 23.57
CA SER A 641 -45.17 40.54 22.21
C SER A 641 -44.60 41.95 22.00
N THR A 642 -43.97 42.17 20.87
CA THR A 642 -44.22 43.33 20.01
C THR A 642 -43.90 43.01 18.55
N THR A 643 -44.90 43.26 17.74
CA THR A 643 -44.96 43.30 16.29
C THR A 643 -43.94 44.28 15.69
N GLY A 644 -43.31 43.87 14.62
CA GLY A 644 -42.54 44.76 13.73
C GLY A 644 -42.24 44.03 12.43
N ALA A 645 -43.05 44.26 11.44
CA ALA A 645 -42.80 43.91 10.03
C ALA A 645 -41.68 44.76 9.51
N LEU A 646 -40.71 44.15 8.77
CA LEU A 646 -40.06 44.83 7.63
C LEU A 646 -39.18 43.84 6.85
N THR A 647 -39.61 43.63 5.61
CA THR A 647 -38.87 43.48 4.34
C THR A 647 -37.67 42.55 4.27
N ALA A 648 -37.81 41.51 3.44
CA ALA A 648 -36.76 40.67 2.88
C ALA A 648 -35.82 41.52 1.97
N PRO A 649 -34.54 41.18 1.90
CA PRO A 649 -33.74 41.55 0.74
C PRO A 649 -33.48 40.33 -0.17
N THR A 650 -33.73 40.61 -1.42
CA THR A 650 -33.50 39.93 -2.66
C THR A 650 -32.14 39.23 -2.77
N THR A 651 -32.19 38.01 -3.29
CA THR A 651 -31.08 37.23 -3.85
C THR A 651 -30.51 37.93 -5.10
N PRO A 652 -29.17 37.89 -5.29
CA PRO A 652 -28.62 38.25 -6.60
C PRO A 652 -28.48 37.00 -7.48
N SER A 653 -28.98 37.15 -8.70
CA SER A 653 -28.96 36.22 -9.81
C SER A 653 -27.55 35.90 -10.30
N ALA A 654 -27.35 34.63 -10.72
CA ALA A 654 -26.20 34.18 -11.45
C ALA A 654 -26.13 34.77 -12.88
N PRO A 655 -24.94 34.97 -13.44
CA PRO A 655 -24.80 35.41 -14.82
C PRO A 655 -24.90 34.21 -15.78
N THR A 656 -25.77 34.37 -16.75
CA THR A 656 -26.01 33.54 -17.92
C THR A 656 -24.86 33.64 -18.90
N VAL A 657 -24.32 32.51 -19.35
CA VAL A 657 -23.36 32.41 -20.46
C VAL A 657 -24.16 32.18 -21.74
N PRO A 658 -23.92 32.96 -22.83
CA PRO A 658 -24.58 32.67 -24.10
C PRO A 658 -23.82 31.62 -24.91
N ALA A 659 -24.52 30.55 -25.26
CA ALA A 659 -24.15 29.58 -26.27
C ALA A 659 -24.29 30.25 -27.67
N ARG A 660 -23.26 30.16 -28.49
CA ARG A 660 -23.37 30.31 -29.95
C ARG A 660 -22.66 29.16 -30.63
N PHE A 661 -23.47 28.32 -31.24
CA PHE A 661 -23.12 27.51 -32.39
C PHE A 661 -23.45 28.25 -33.65
N PRO A 662 -22.68 28.17 -34.75
CA PRO A 662 -23.17 28.43 -36.07
C PRO A 662 -23.40 27.12 -36.82
N SER A 663 -24.62 27.05 -37.35
CA SER A 663 -25.13 25.99 -38.21
C SER A 663 -24.48 26.04 -39.59
N ALA A 664 -24.44 24.86 -40.21
CA ALA A 664 -24.06 24.57 -41.58
C ALA A 664 -24.91 25.35 -42.60
N SER A 665 -24.32 25.80 -43.66
CA SER A 665 -24.99 26.20 -44.91
C SER A 665 -24.30 25.51 -46.08
N THR A 666 -25.10 24.71 -46.77
CA THR A 666 -24.96 24.15 -48.11
C THR A 666 -24.70 25.20 -49.18
N ALA A 667 -23.79 24.91 -50.11
CA ALA A 667 -23.97 25.24 -51.54
C ALA A 667 -22.86 24.64 -52.43
N THR A 668 -23.29 23.70 -53.24
CA THR A 668 -23.18 23.65 -54.73
C THR A 668 -21.79 23.75 -55.35
N SER A 669 -21.51 22.64 -56.08
CA SER A 669 -20.52 22.51 -57.16
C SER A 669 -20.83 23.43 -58.32
N PRO A 670 -19.87 23.70 -59.18
CA PRO A 670 -20.05 23.48 -60.59
C PRO A 670 -18.92 22.68 -61.25
N THR A 671 -19.40 21.94 -62.26
CA THR A 671 -18.78 21.16 -63.31
C THR A 671 -17.91 21.99 -64.26
N ALA A 672 -16.96 21.32 -64.86
CA ALA A 672 -16.67 21.12 -66.26
C ALA A 672 -15.27 21.46 -66.74
N GLU A 673 -14.73 20.45 -67.43
CA GLU A 673 -13.97 20.44 -68.69
C GLU A 673 -12.54 21.03 -68.63
N GLY A 674 -11.56 20.34 -69.09
CA GLY A 674 -11.29 19.57 -70.27
C GLY A 674 -9.81 19.41 -70.48
N SER A 675 -9.48 18.30 -71.02
CA SER A 675 -8.47 17.99 -72.04
C SER A 675 -6.97 18.05 -71.68
N ASP A 676 -6.42 16.93 -71.91
CA ASP A 676 -5.43 16.42 -72.85
C ASP A 676 -3.99 16.17 -72.38
N THR A 677 -3.69 14.88 -72.51
CA THR A 677 -2.47 14.26 -73.07
C THR A 677 -1.09 14.70 -72.58
N ALA A 678 -0.36 13.78 -72.03
CA ALA A 678 0.80 13.09 -72.65
C ALA A 678 1.57 12.20 -71.64
N ALA A 679 1.78 11.02 -72.12
CA ALA A 679 2.65 10.02 -71.52
C ALA A 679 4.12 10.43 -71.58
N ALA A 680 4.89 10.16 -70.56
CA ALA A 680 6.31 9.92 -70.59
C ALA A 680 6.77 9.06 -69.45
N THR A 681 7.32 7.91 -69.80
CA THR A 681 7.95 6.88 -68.98
C THR A 681 9.26 7.34 -68.31
N PRO A 682 9.72 6.64 -67.28
CA PRO A 682 10.72 7.14 -66.39
C PRO A 682 12.15 6.87 -66.81
N THR A 683 13.00 7.84 -66.64
CA THR A 683 14.45 7.69 -66.72
C THR A 683 15.04 7.68 -65.33
N THR A 684 15.67 6.56 -65.02
CA THR A 684 16.50 6.32 -63.85
C THR A 684 17.69 7.27 -63.83
N VAL A 685 17.84 8.08 -62.81
CA VAL A 685 19.11 8.73 -62.50
C VAL A 685 19.45 8.41 -61.04
N ALA A 686 20.52 7.62 -60.89
CA ALA A 686 21.20 7.38 -59.65
C ALA A 686 21.92 8.65 -59.20
N ALA A 687 21.55 9.20 -58.04
CA ALA A 687 22.32 10.25 -57.39
C ALA A 687 23.02 9.69 -56.15
N ALA A 688 24.33 9.81 -56.18
CA ALA A 688 25.28 9.41 -55.17
C ALA A 688 25.07 10.16 -53.83
N VAL A 689 25.08 9.40 -52.75
CA VAL A 689 25.13 9.89 -51.40
C VAL A 689 26.59 10.28 -51.07
N PRO A 690 26.89 11.49 -50.58
CA PRO A 690 28.22 11.79 -50.10
C PRO A 690 28.43 11.20 -48.68
N LYS A 691 29.50 10.45 -48.52
CA LYS A 691 30.06 9.99 -47.24
C LYS A 691 30.50 11.18 -46.43
N SER A 692 29.82 11.43 -45.32
CA SER A 692 30.28 12.33 -44.25
C SER A 692 31.25 11.56 -43.36
N THR A 693 32.49 11.92 -43.41
CA THR A 693 33.57 11.54 -42.51
C THR A 693 33.35 12.19 -41.15
N ILE A 694 33.11 11.36 -40.13
CA ILE A 694 33.17 11.76 -38.71
C ILE A 694 34.63 11.62 -38.27
N PRO A 695 35.29 12.65 -37.72
CA PRO A 695 36.61 12.50 -37.14
C PRO A 695 36.52 11.82 -35.78
N ASP A 696 37.34 10.81 -35.61
CA ASP A 696 37.67 10.12 -34.38
C ASP A 696 38.27 11.09 -33.37
N ILE A 697 37.59 11.35 -32.27
CA ILE A 697 38.10 12.03 -31.09
C ILE A 697 38.12 11.01 -29.93
N SER A 698 39.00 10.03 -30.03
CA SER A 698 39.53 9.29 -28.91
C SER A 698 40.81 9.94 -28.46
N ASN A 699 40.76 10.88 -27.52
CA ASN A 699 41.77 11.19 -26.54
C ASN A 699 41.61 12.63 -25.99
N ARG A 700 41.29 12.66 -24.71
CA ARG A 700 41.41 13.73 -23.72
C ARG A 700 40.09 14.12 -23.08
N VAL A 701 39.77 13.42 -21.98
CA VAL A 701 39.43 14.02 -20.68
C VAL A 701 39.45 12.89 -19.65
N ARG A 702 40.42 12.94 -18.76
CA ARG A 702 40.45 12.12 -17.53
C ARG A 702 39.51 12.78 -16.50
N PRO A 703 38.59 12.04 -15.87
CA PRO A 703 37.97 12.50 -14.62
C PRO A 703 38.84 12.04 -13.44
N ILE A 704 39.20 12.99 -12.62
CA ILE A 704 39.79 12.77 -11.30
C ILE A 704 38.69 12.27 -10.37
N LEU A 705 38.62 10.97 -10.15
CA LEU A 705 37.86 10.37 -9.05
C LEU A 705 38.89 9.96 -7.98
N ARG A 706 38.93 10.73 -6.89
CA ARG A 706 39.54 10.32 -5.64
C ARG A 706 38.60 9.30 -4.97
N ALA A 707 38.91 8.01 -5.16
CA ALA A 707 38.38 6.96 -4.33
C ALA A 707 39.29 6.80 -3.11
N ARG A 708 38.75 7.00 -1.92
CA ARG A 708 39.36 6.55 -0.67
C ARG A 708 39.23 5.03 -0.61
N ALA A 709 40.35 4.35 -0.76
CA ALA A 709 40.48 2.92 -0.52
C ALA A 709 40.39 2.65 0.99
N ILE A 710 39.39 1.84 1.37
CA ILE A 710 39.34 1.17 2.66
C ILE A 710 40.15 -0.11 2.50
N VAL A 711 41.30 -0.14 3.18
CA VAL A 711 42.21 -1.28 3.28
C VAL A 711 41.52 -2.37 4.12
N ARG A 712 41.25 -3.53 3.51
CA ARG A 712 41.00 -4.78 4.24
C ARG A 712 42.33 -5.54 4.35
N PRO A 713 42.73 -6.03 5.54
CA PRO A 713 43.91 -6.89 5.64
C PRO A 713 43.62 -8.30 5.13
N ARG A 714 44.48 -8.78 4.27
CA ARG A 714 44.62 -10.20 3.88
C ARG A 714 45.14 -11.00 5.07
N ILE A 715 44.42 -12.06 5.42
CA ILE A 715 44.96 -13.10 6.29
C ILE A 715 45.40 -14.26 5.38
N SER A 716 46.70 -14.51 5.36
CA SER A 716 47.28 -15.70 4.76
C SER A 716 47.28 -16.85 5.77
N ALA A 717 46.94 -18.02 5.28
CA ALA A 717 46.91 -19.28 6.00
C ALA A 717 48.34 -19.81 6.20
N THR A 718 48.69 -20.22 7.44
CA THR A 718 49.57 -21.36 7.74
C THR A 718 49.24 -21.91 9.12
N SER A 719 48.90 -23.16 9.18
CA SER A 719 48.81 -24.02 10.40
C SER A 719 50.20 -24.67 10.63
N PRO A 720 50.43 -25.51 11.66
CA PRO A 720 49.83 -25.66 12.99
C PRO A 720 50.92 -25.67 14.10
N VAL A 721 50.58 -25.78 15.40
CA VAL A 721 51.20 -26.68 16.39
C VAL A 721 50.76 -26.32 17.83
N THR A 722 50.23 -27.34 18.55
CA THR A 722 50.19 -27.70 19.96
C THR A 722 49.66 -26.78 21.07
N SER A 723 48.72 -27.37 21.79
CA SER A 723 48.35 -27.10 23.18
C SER A 723 49.51 -27.32 24.18
N PRO A 724 49.50 -26.79 25.44
CA PRO A 724 48.70 -27.42 26.50
C PRO A 724 48.08 -26.46 27.57
N ALA A 725 47.04 -26.99 28.17
CA ALA A 725 46.49 -26.90 29.52
C ALA A 725 46.98 -25.84 30.54
N ALA A 726 46.03 -25.23 31.25
CA ALA A 726 45.81 -25.31 32.68
C ALA A 726 44.79 -24.25 33.17
N SER A 727 43.84 -24.74 33.96
CA SER A 727 42.88 -24.00 34.80
C SER A 727 43.58 -23.46 36.08
N PRO A 728 42.85 -22.99 37.11
CA PRO A 728 41.96 -21.82 37.28
C PRO A 728 42.40 -21.02 38.53
N VAL A 729 41.86 -19.81 38.77
CA VAL A 729 41.89 -19.16 40.12
C VAL A 729 40.74 -18.17 40.25
N THR A 730 39.73 -18.50 41.04
CA THR A 730 39.13 -17.96 42.27
C THR A 730 38.80 -16.45 42.36
N SER A 731 37.55 -16.28 42.76
CA SER A 731 36.90 -15.09 43.37
C SER A 731 37.61 -14.57 44.64
N PRO A 732 37.26 -13.36 45.16
CA PRO A 732 36.20 -13.24 46.19
C PRO A 732 35.37 -11.96 46.10
N VAL A 733 34.09 -12.03 46.35
CA VAL A 733 33.25 -11.77 47.54
C VAL A 733 33.68 -10.61 48.45
N THR A 734 32.78 -9.58 48.53
CA THR A 734 32.43 -8.90 49.79
C THR A 734 31.08 -8.16 49.66
N SER A 735 30.15 -8.54 50.50
CA SER A 735 29.02 -7.76 51.08
C SER A 735 29.29 -7.72 52.57
N PRO A 736 28.41 -7.11 53.41
CA PRO A 736 27.70 -5.86 53.53
C PRO A 736 28.13 -5.08 54.82
N PRO A 737 27.42 -4.24 55.57
CA PRO A 737 26.12 -4.39 56.23
C PRO A 737 25.29 -3.08 56.48
N GLY A 738 24.06 -3.23 56.83
CA GLY A 738 23.41 -2.91 58.09
C GLY A 738 22.34 -1.81 58.01
N SER A 739 21.12 -2.15 58.16
CA SER A 739 20.11 -2.07 59.21
C SER A 739 19.56 -0.70 59.61
N HIS A 740 18.24 -0.61 59.63
CA HIS A 740 17.23 -0.27 60.65
C HIS A 740 15.93 0.12 59.94
N GLU A 741 14.85 -0.63 59.99
CA GLU A 741 13.79 -0.76 61.01
C GLU A 741 13.19 0.56 61.49
N VAL A 742 11.87 0.74 61.27
CA VAL A 742 10.77 1.06 62.17
C VAL A 742 9.53 1.41 61.35
N ALA A 743 8.56 0.58 61.31
CA ALA A 743 7.21 0.46 61.82
C ALA A 743 6.38 1.78 61.97
N ALA A 744 5.16 1.79 61.42
CA ALA A 744 3.90 1.95 62.10
C ALA A 744 2.73 2.25 61.14
N THR A 745 1.78 1.39 61.12
CA THR A 745 0.34 1.63 60.88
C THR A 745 -0.24 2.44 62.05
N PRO A 746 -1.54 2.90 62.09
CA PRO A 746 -2.76 2.44 61.43
C PRO A 746 -3.87 3.50 61.16
N THR A 747 -5.07 2.96 60.83
CA THR A 747 -6.48 3.47 61.02
C THR A 747 -6.98 4.45 59.97
N GLY A 748 -8.22 4.35 59.54
CA GLY A 748 -9.46 3.66 59.84
C GLY A 748 -10.47 3.90 58.73
N ALA A 749 -11.27 2.95 58.51
CA ALA A 749 -12.72 2.81 58.78
C ALA A 749 -13.60 3.77 57.92
N VAL A 750 -14.72 3.45 57.35
CA VAL A 750 -15.89 2.62 57.64
C VAL A 750 -16.91 2.81 56.51
N LEU A 751 -17.63 1.94 56.08
CA LEU A 751 -18.97 1.33 56.01
C LEU A 751 -19.46 1.20 54.58
N ALA A 752 -19.98 0.13 54.14
CA ALA A 752 -20.99 -0.87 54.49
C ALA A 752 -22.06 -0.99 53.41
N GLY A 753 -22.54 -2.17 53.25
CA GLY A 753 -23.85 -2.55 52.68
C GLY A 753 -23.71 -3.60 51.59
N ALA A 754 -23.66 -4.91 51.81
CA ALA A 754 -24.72 -5.89 52.16
C ALA A 754 -25.81 -5.93 51.12
N VAL A 755 -26.15 -7.07 50.51
CA VAL A 755 -26.81 -8.26 50.92
C VAL A 755 -26.96 -9.22 49.73
N SER A 756 -26.51 -10.45 49.85
CA SER A 756 -27.11 -11.79 49.84
C SER A 756 -27.74 -12.26 48.55
N SER A 757 -27.70 -13.43 48.13
CA SER A 757 -27.74 -14.82 48.61
C SER A 757 -27.67 -15.70 47.40
N GLY A 758 -27.14 -16.83 47.33
CA GLY A 758 -27.25 -18.06 48.02
C GLY A 758 -26.94 -19.16 47.05
N SER A 759 -26.18 -20.01 47.42
CA SER A 759 -26.24 -21.43 47.84
C SER A 759 -25.86 -22.45 46.79
N ASN A 760 -24.90 -23.24 47.25
CA ASN A 760 -24.77 -24.72 47.24
C ASN A 760 -24.41 -25.39 45.88
N ASP A 761 -23.60 -26.38 45.80
CA ASP A 761 -22.89 -27.25 46.73
C ASP A 761 -21.81 -28.03 45.96
N SER A 762 -20.76 -28.28 46.55
CA SER A 762 -20.05 -29.45 47.06
C SER A 762 -19.17 -30.24 46.04
N VAL A 763 -17.94 -30.31 46.39
CA VAL A 763 -17.14 -31.39 46.97
C VAL A 763 -16.17 -32.15 46.06
N ARG A 764 -14.91 -32.09 46.51
CA ARG A 764 -13.76 -33.02 46.58
C ARG A 764 -12.71 -32.99 45.46
N THR A 765 -11.59 -32.42 45.83
CA THR A 765 -10.29 -33.01 46.27
C THR A 765 -9.78 -34.23 45.54
N ALA A 766 -8.62 -34.10 44.92
CA ALA A 766 -7.40 -34.83 45.28
C ALA A 766 -6.23 -34.52 44.37
N THR A 767 -5.23 -33.99 44.96
CA THR A 767 -3.78 -34.16 44.84
C THR A 767 -3.27 -35.37 44.05
N ALA A 768 -2.24 -35.15 43.17
CA ALA A 768 -0.91 -35.71 43.32
C ALA A 768 0.01 -35.41 42.13
N ARG A 769 1.24 -35.11 42.44
CA ARG A 769 2.41 -34.87 41.59
C ARG A 769 3.19 -36.18 41.32
N PRO A 770 4.27 -36.18 40.53
CA PRO A 770 4.62 -37.09 39.44
C PRO A 770 5.63 -38.20 39.85
N PRO A 771 6.12 -38.96 38.93
CA PRO A 771 7.58 -38.97 38.77
C PRO A 771 8.15 -39.08 37.35
N THR A 772 9.38 -38.61 37.28
CA THR A 772 10.47 -38.73 36.34
C THR A 772 10.92 -40.16 36.04
N THR A 773 11.50 -40.36 34.85
CA THR A 773 12.79 -41.02 34.47
C THR A 773 12.68 -41.52 33.02
N SER A 774 13.46 -40.95 32.10
CA SER A 774 14.79 -41.29 31.57
C SER A 774 14.89 -42.66 30.84
N VAL A 775 15.45 -42.57 29.64
CA VAL A 775 16.58 -43.29 29.03
C VAL A 775 16.30 -43.68 27.57
N GLU A 776 17.22 -43.20 26.77
CA GLU A 776 17.59 -43.55 25.40
C GLU A 776 17.85 -45.04 25.15
N PRO A 777 18.09 -45.50 23.91
CA PRO A 777 18.90 -44.83 22.88
C PRO A 777 18.15 -44.43 21.59
#